data_a390f5f2db52c71db3a9f85bcc471e73
#
_entry.id   a390f5f2db52c71db3a9f85bcc471e73
#
_cell.length_a   1.000
_cell.length_b   1.000
_cell.length_c   1.000
_cell.angle_alpha   90.00
_cell.angle_beta   90.00
_cell.angle_gamma   90.00
#
_symmetry.space_group_name_H-M   'P 1'
#
loop_
_entity.id
_entity.type
_entity.pdbx_description
1 polymer ?
#
loop_
_entity_poly.entity_id
_entity_poly.type
_entity_poly.pdbx_seq_one_letter_code
_entity_poly.pdbx_strand_id
1 'polypeptide(L)'
;MKSFRPKISINKITILFVGSAFVTAVIIFRLFQLQIIQHSYYEGVAQRSQLGFSEIPAERGEIIIKDLHSDEEFLLATNITLNLLYADPTLIKDPDYLTGKLVPLLFNLEEEQAADEIRIQKIAKTLPADITEEEKEKLLKPLTDDELKAKFGQDLSAKISQKQRQEILLAENLSQDKVAKLHQLNATGIKVVEDNVYAYPSEIISLSSTAKNLAPLVEIPVAKLEKILKGENRYVPLQARLSPSVSDEIQKMMSEEKSKWAGIGMHEEYFRYYPENSLAASVVGYVSRDNVGQYGIESTFNTELQGVAGKFETKKDSVGRQITVGDSLLKPAIDGDDIVLTIDRSVQLKAEEILAAAVKEYNADNGQMIILDPKTGAVIAMAAYPAFNPNSYGDVFKKVEISFTEEEMKNIYPTKTEGMYYYYTNPLTLSRYPIFEIKDKEGKSHYTRYENFVGPEVYHNKIVSWPYEPGSCFKAIAMASAIDDGDVTPNTTYNDSGPIGVDMNVYTGKYDFEIKNSSGYYGLVNMSTVLAKSLNTGMTFVSKKMGAALFYSYLKKFGFLDRTDIEFDTEALGKIEYFDGWTESELATHAFGQGLTVTMIQLANAYAAIANGGVLMQPHIVSEVRHDDGTINITDPHEVRRVISEDTSAKMSKMLVNAVENGVAKEARIDTHYIAAKTGTAQTYKYNQALTGLGTTIVSIA
;
A
#
# COMPACT_ATOMS: atom_id res chain seq x y z
N MET A 1 -62.62 -69.85 -43.81
CA MET A 1 -62.68 -68.49 -43.23
C MET A 1 -61.64 -67.64 -43.93
N LYS A 2 -62.06 -66.75 -44.86
CA LYS A 2 -61.20 -65.83 -45.56
C LYS A 2 -61.16 -64.58 -44.72
N SER A 3 -59.98 -64.18 -44.20
CA SER A 3 -59.78 -62.87 -43.47
C SER A 3 -59.79 -61.70 -44.44
N PHE A 4 -60.77 -60.84 -44.30
CA PHE A 4 -60.86 -59.58 -44.98
C PHE A 4 -59.83 -58.64 -44.32
N ARG A 5 -58.74 -58.26 -45.04
CA ARG A 5 -57.90 -57.13 -44.65
C ARG A 5 -58.35 -55.92 -45.51
N PRO A 6 -58.79 -54.78 -44.91
CA PRO A 6 -59.11 -53.63 -45.69
C PRO A 6 -57.82 -53.03 -46.22
N LYS A 7 -57.71 -52.81 -47.53
CA LYS A 7 -56.65 -51.97 -48.15
C LYS A 7 -57.01 -50.52 -47.89
N ILE A 8 -56.33 -49.95 -46.98
CA ILE A 8 -56.38 -48.44 -46.77
C ILE A 8 -55.59 -47.80 -47.93
N SER A 9 -56.30 -47.26 -48.94
CA SER A 9 -55.72 -46.44 -50.00
C SER A 9 -55.57 -45.02 -49.43
N ILE A 10 -54.39 -44.68 -49.00
CA ILE A 10 -54.11 -43.34 -48.52
C ILE A 10 -54.05 -42.39 -49.73
N ASN A 11 -55.00 -41.48 -49.82
CA ASN A 11 -55.07 -40.52 -50.91
C ASN A 11 -53.95 -39.47 -50.73
N LYS A 12 -53.28 -39.04 -51.82
CA LYS A 12 -52.17 -38.05 -51.78
C LYS A 12 -52.57 -36.77 -51.04
N ILE A 13 -53.82 -36.37 -51.09
CA ILE A 13 -54.42 -35.26 -50.41
C ILE A 13 -54.39 -35.46 -48.87
N THR A 14 -54.67 -36.70 -48.40
CA THR A 14 -54.63 -37.06 -46.97
C THR A 14 -53.20 -37.02 -46.42
N ILE A 15 -52.22 -37.45 -47.24
CA ILE A 15 -50.79 -37.34 -46.86
C ILE A 15 -50.36 -35.86 -46.71
N LEU A 16 -50.79 -35.03 -47.67
CA LEU A 16 -50.49 -33.59 -47.64
C LEU A 16 -51.11 -32.93 -46.41
N PHE A 17 -52.38 -33.28 -46.11
CA PHE A 17 -53.11 -32.73 -44.98
C PHE A 17 -52.47 -33.16 -43.63
N VAL A 18 -52.11 -34.41 -43.48
CA VAL A 18 -51.41 -34.94 -42.28
C VAL A 18 -50.04 -34.31 -42.15
N GLY A 19 -49.28 -34.14 -43.24
CA GLY A 19 -47.99 -33.43 -43.24
C GLY A 19 -48.13 -31.98 -42.84
N SER A 20 -49.09 -31.25 -43.37
CA SER A 20 -49.38 -29.84 -43.02
C SER A 20 -49.82 -29.73 -41.55
N ALA A 21 -50.71 -30.59 -41.07
CA ALA A 21 -51.14 -30.63 -39.66
C ALA A 21 -49.97 -30.91 -38.72
N PHE A 22 -49.05 -31.79 -39.08
CA PHE A 22 -47.86 -32.12 -38.31
C PHE A 22 -46.92 -30.91 -38.24
N VAL A 23 -46.64 -30.22 -39.35
CA VAL A 23 -45.81 -29.03 -39.37
C VAL A 23 -46.45 -27.94 -38.52
N THR A 24 -47.76 -27.71 -38.62
CA THR A 24 -48.48 -26.75 -37.79
C THR A 24 -48.40 -27.10 -36.32
N ALA A 25 -48.53 -28.35 -35.94
CA ALA A 25 -48.39 -28.80 -34.55
C ALA A 25 -46.99 -28.59 -34.01
N VAL A 26 -45.93 -28.82 -34.81
CA VAL A 26 -44.56 -28.51 -34.45
C VAL A 26 -44.32 -27.00 -34.23
N ILE A 27 -44.89 -26.14 -35.11
CA ILE A 27 -44.80 -24.70 -34.96
C ILE A 27 -45.52 -24.25 -33.69
N ILE A 28 -46.75 -24.70 -33.45
CA ILE A 28 -47.51 -24.37 -32.24
C ILE A 28 -46.76 -24.86 -30.97
N PHE A 29 -46.22 -26.07 -30.99
CA PHE A 29 -45.40 -26.58 -29.87
C PHE A 29 -44.16 -25.71 -29.63
N ARG A 30 -43.48 -25.28 -30.69
CA ARG A 30 -42.32 -24.43 -30.57
C ARG A 30 -42.69 -23.03 -30.06
N LEU A 31 -43.80 -22.49 -30.52
CA LEU A 31 -44.32 -21.22 -30.00
C LEU A 31 -44.70 -21.32 -28.52
N PHE A 32 -45.38 -22.42 -28.14
CA PHE A 32 -45.71 -22.69 -26.75
C PHE A 32 -44.45 -22.81 -25.88
N GLN A 33 -43.44 -23.50 -26.35
CA GLN A 33 -42.13 -23.60 -25.64
C GLN A 33 -41.48 -22.23 -25.46
N LEU A 34 -41.45 -21.39 -26.49
CA LEU A 34 -40.84 -20.04 -26.44
C LEU A 34 -41.67 -19.05 -25.61
N GLN A 35 -42.99 -19.08 -25.76
CA GLN A 35 -43.86 -18.04 -25.14
C GLN A 35 -44.34 -18.39 -23.75
N ILE A 36 -44.37 -19.68 -23.36
CA ILE A 36 -44.84 -20.10 -22.03
C ILE A 36 -43.70 -20.68 -21.19
N ILE A 37 -43.00 -21.66 -21.72
CA ILE A 37 -41.98 -22.40 -20.93
C ILE A 37 -40.69 -21.52 -20.76
N GLN A 38 -40.27 -20.86 -21.79
CA GLN A 38 -39.07 -20.02 -21.82
C GLN A 38 -39.33 -18.52 -21.71
N HIS A 39 -40.58 -18.12 -21.40
CA HIS A 39 -40.98 -16.70 -21.34
C HIS A 39 -40.10 -15.92 -20.38
N SER A 40 -39.96 -16.35 -19.16
CA SER A 40 -39.14 -15.68 -18.13
C SER A 40 -37.67 -15.58 -18.51
N TYR A 41 -37.13 -16.57 -19.20
CA TYR A 41 -35.77 -16.53 -19.72
C TYR A 41 -35.58 -15.46 -20.81
N TYR A 42 -36.46 -15.48 -21.82
CA TYR A 42 -36.36 -14.49 -22.91
C TYR A 42 -36.78 -13.06 -22.47
N GLU A 43 -37.68 -12.95 -21.52
CA GLU A 43 -38.03 -11.68 -20.90
C GLU A 43 -36.79 -11.12 -20.12
N GLY A 44 -36.10 -11.96 -19.35
CA GLY A 44 -34.86 -11.57 -18.69
C GLY A 44 -33.72 -11.18 -19.64
N VAL A 45 -33.61 -11.90 -20.79
CA VAL A 45 -32.63 -11.54 -21.84
C VAL A 45 -32.99 -10.23 -22.52
N ALA A 46 -34.28 -10.00 -22.81
CA ALA A 46 -34.75 -8.76 -23.40
C ALA A 46 -34.58 -7.57 -22.45
N GLN A 47 -34.90 -7.75 -21.17
CA GLN A 47 -34.71 -6.73 -20.15
C GLN A 47 -33.20 -6.39 -20.00
N ARG A 48 -32.30 -7.38 -19.89
CA ARG A 48 -30.85 -7.15 -19.85
C ARG A 48 -30.31 -6.44 -21.09
N SER A 49 -30.88 -6.66 -22.26
CA SER A 49 -30.44 -6.00 -23.51
C SER A 49 -30.96 -4.57 -23.68
N GLN A 50 -32.03 -4.20 -22.95
CA GLN A 50 -32.65 -2.88 -23.00
C GLN A 50 -32.25 -1.99 -21.81
N LEU A 51 -31.73 -2.56 -20.74
CA LEU A 51 -31.29 -1.83 -19.56
C LEU A 51 -29.92 -1.18 -19.82
N GLY A 52 -29.85 0.12 -19.69
CA GLY A 52 -28.58 0.84 -19.58
C GLY A 52 -28.23 0.96 -18.11
N PHE A 53 -27.06 0.45 -17.72
CA PHE A 53 -26.52 0.64 -16.38
C PHE A 53 -25.64 1.88 -16.37
N SER A 54 -25.82 2.72 -15.37
CA SER A 54 -24.87 3.75 -14.99
C SER A 54 -24.53 3.51 -13.53
N GLU A 55 -23.25 3.37 -13.21
CA GLU A 55 -22.80 3.32 -11.83
C GLU A 55 -22.78 4.74 -11.29
N ILE A 56 -23.26 4.89 -10.06
CA ILE A 56 -23.15 6.12 -9.28
C ILE A 56 -22.00 5.86 -8.31
N PRO A 57 -20.85 6.53 -8.45
CA PRO A 57 -19.74 6.31 -7.55
C PRO A 57 -20.13 6.72 -6.13
N ALA A 58 -19.72 5.93 -5.14
CA ALA A 58 -19.76 6.31 -3.73
C ALA A 58 -18.61 7.27 -3.43
N GLU A 59 -18.83 8.19 -2.52
CA GLU A 59 -17.74 8.99 -1.94
C GLU A 59 -16.96 8.12 -0.95
N ARG A 60 -15.62 8.24 -0.99
CA ARG A 60 -14.76 7.55 -0.05
C ARG A 60 -14.80 8.27 1.29
N GLY A 61 -15.01 7.55 2.40
CA GLY A 61 -15.05 8.11 3.74
C GLY A 61 -13.80 8.92 4.10
N GLU A 62 -13.92 9.86 4.98
CA GLU A 62 -12.86 10.76 5.41
C GLU A 62 -11.95 10.11 6.47
N ILE A 63 -10.70 10.57 6.57
CA ILE A 63 -9.80 10.23 7.68
C ILE A 63 -9.54 11.50 8.46
N ILE A 64 -9.92 11.48 9.74
CA ILE A 64 -10.02 12.65 10.61
C ILE A 64 -9.06 12.49 11.79
N ILE A 65 -8.43 13.58 12.20
CA ILE A 65 -7.69 13.69 13.47
C ILE A 65 -8.24 14.85 14.28
N LYS A 66 -7.97 14.83 15.57
CA LYS A 66 -8.39 15.88 16.48
C LYS A 66 -7.18 16.61 17.08
N ASP A 67 -7.40 17.83 17.50
CA ASP A 67 -6.52 18.51 18.43
C ASP A 67 -7.14 18.41 19.84
N LEU A 68 -6.48 17.68 20.74
CA LEU A 68 -7.00 17.41 22.08
C LEU A 68 -7.14 18.66 22.98
N HIS A 69 -6.54 19.78 22.59
CA HIS A 69 -6.64 21.04 23.33
C HIS A 69 -7.84 21.87 22.90
N SER A 70 -8.16 21.90 21.62
CA SER A 70 -9.27 22.67 21.06
C SER A 70 -10.51 21.84 20.75
N ASP A 71 -10.38 20.52 20.73
CA ASP A 71 -11.39 19.57 20.25
C ASP A 71 -11.81 19.80 18.79
N GLU A 72 -10.96 20.51 18.04
CA GLU A 72 -11.18 20.75 16.60
C GLU A 72 -10.78 19.54 15.79
N GLU A 73 -11.56 19.25 14.75
CA GLU A 73 -11.32 18.17 13.81
C GLU A 73 -10.58 18.68 12.57
N PHE A 74 -9.62 17.88 12.09
CA PHE A 74 -8.81 18.17 10.92
C PHE A 74 -8.82 16.97 9.97
N LEU A 75 -8.95 17.23 8.69
CA LEU A 75 -8.98 16.20 7.65
C LEU A 75 -7.55 15.81 7.26
N LEU A 76 -7.17 14.56 7.52
CA LEU A 76 -5.96 13.97 6.95
C LEU A 76 -6.19 13.48 5.51
N ALA A 77 -7.40 12.96 5.24
CA ALA A 77 -7.78 12.55 3.90
C ALA A 77 -9.26 12.86 3.65
N THR A 78 -9.55 13.46 2.50
CA THR A 78 -10.90 13.80 2.05
C THR A 78 -11.02 13.58 0.55
N ASN A 79 -12.14 13.94 -0.04
CA ASN A 79 -12.36 13.87 -1.47
C ASN A 79 -12.45 15.28 -2.05
N ILE A 80 -11.88 15.48 -3.22
CA ILE A 80 -12.09 16.67 -4.02
C ILE A 80 -12.69 16.27 -5.36
N THR A 81 -13.62 17.06 -5.84
CA THR A 81 -14.22 16.89 -7.15
C THR A 81 -13.40 17.65 -8.18
N LEU A 82 -12.83 16.93 -9.13
CA LEU A 82 -12.12 17.52 -10.27
C LEU A 82 -12.70 17.01 -11.56
N ASN A 83 -12.59 17.80 -12.61
CA ASN A 83 -13.06 17.40 -13.92
C ASN A 83 -12.08 16.49 -14.64
N LEU A 84 -12.63 15.45 -15.28
CA LEU A 84 -11.97 14.67 -16.32
C LEU A 84 -12.43 15.19 -17.67
N LEU A 85 -11.48 15.58 -18.52
CA LEU A 85 -11.72 15.95 -19.90
C LEU A 85 -11.71 14.70 -20.78
N TYR A 86 -12.75 14.51 -21.60
CA TYR A 86 -12.82 13.41 -22.54
C TYR A 86 -13.27 13.85 -23.91
N ALA A 87 -12.99 13.03 -24.91
CA ALA A 87 -13.42 13.22 -26.29
C ALA A 87 -14.34 12.08 -26.75
N ASP A 88 -15.34 12.42 -27.57
CA ASP A 88 -15.99 11.50 -28.50
C ASP A 88 -15.47 11.79 -29.92
N PRO A 89 -14.44 11.10 -30.42
CA PRO A 89 -13.84 11.36 -31.71
C PRO A 89 -14.80 11.20 -32.87
N THR A 90 -15.94 10.50 -32.69
CA THR A 90 -16.94 10.32 -33.76
C THR A 90 -17.69 11.60 -34.06
N LEU A 91 -17.74 12.53 -33.09
CA LEU A 91 -18.44 13.83 -33.20
C LEU A 91 -17.50 14.97 -33.58
N ILE A 92 -16.18 14.77 -33.43
CA ILE A 92 -15.19 15.81 -33.70
C ILE A 92 -14.99 16.02 -35.20
N LYS A 93 -15.10 17.27 -35.64
CA LYS A 93 -14.96 17.67 -37.04
C LYS A 93 -13.58 18.21 -37.37
N ASP A 94 -12.97 18.92 -36.44
CA ASP A 94 -11.68 19.60 -36.63
C ASP A 94 -10.76 19.28 -35.43
N PRO A 95 -10.01 18.15 -35.49
CA PRO A 95 -9.10 17.76 -34.44
C PRO A 95 -7.93 18.75 -34.25
N ASP A 96 -7.45 19.34 -35.32
CA ASP A 96 -6.29 20.25 -35.29
C ASP A 96 -6.62 21.54 -34.55
N TYR A 97 -7.84 22.08 -34.81
CA TYR A 97 -8.36 23.25 -34.08
C TYR A 97 -8.40 22.96 -32.56
N LEU A 98 -8.99 21.84 -32.14
CA LEU A 98 -9.12 21.47 -30.74
C LEU A 98 -7.75 21.23 -30.10
N THR A 99 -6.86 20.52 -30.78
CA THR A 99 -5.48 20.30 -30.33
C THR A 99 -4.76 21.62 -30.08
N GLY A 100 -4.85 22.56 -31.03
CA GLY A 100 -4.24 23.88 -30.88
C GLY A 100 -4.76 24.70 -29.70
N LYS A 101 -6.02 24.48 -29.29
CA LYS A 101 -6.61 25.12 -28.11
C LYS A 101 -6.29 24.40 -26.82
N LEU A 102 -6.24 23.07 -26.81
CA LEU A 102 -6.05 22.26 -25.63
C LEU A 102 -4.57 22.15 -25.20
N VAL A 103 -3.63 22.08 -26.14
CA VAL A 103 -2.19 21.95 -25.82
C VAL A 103 -1.70 23.05 -24.87
N PRO A 104 -1.99 24.34 -25.07
CA PRO A 104 -1.51 25.38 -24.16
C PRO A 104 -2.05 25.25 -22.71
N LEU A 105 -3.23 24.62 -22.55
CA LEU A 105 -3.92 24.46 -21.26
C LEU A 105 -3.53 23.17 -20.53
N LEU A 106 -3.21 22.11 -21.29
CA LEU A 106 -3.00 20.77 -20.75
C LEU A 106 -1.53 20.37 -20.66
N PHE A 107 -0.64 21.04 -21.42
CA PHE A 107 0.78 20.69 -21.43
C PHE A 107 1.47 21.05 -20.12
N ASN A 108 2.02 20.05 -19.46
CA ASN A 108 2.84 20.20 -18.26
C ASN A 108 4.27 19.71 -18.56
N LEU A 109 5.23 20.62 -18.56
CA LEU A 109 6.62 20.31 -18.92
C LEU A 109 7.25 19.29 -17.96
N GLU A 110 7.01 19.41 -16.66
CA GLU A 110 7.61 18.50 -15.65
C GLU A 110 7.09 17.07 -15.83
N GLU A 111 5.79 16.91 -16.08
CA GLU A 111 5.18 15.59 -16.32
C GLU A 111 5.70 14.96 -17.61
N GLU A 112 5.86 15.74 -18.69
CA GLU A 112 6.35 15.24 -19.96
C GLU A 112 7.85 14.91 -19.93
N GLN A 113 8.66 15.67 -19.18
CA GLN A 113 10.05 15.33 -18.93
C GLN A 113 10.17 14.01 -18.16
N ALA A 114 9.38 13.82 -17.09
CA ALA A 114 9.35 12.56 -16.35
C ALA A 114 8.89 11.37 -17.22
N ALA A 115 7.89 11.58 -18.08
CA ALA A 115 7.43 10.57 -19.03
C ALA A 115 8.50 10.21 -20.07
N ASP A 116 9.29 11.17 -20.49
CA ASP A 116 10.41 10.95 -21.42
C ASP A 116 11.56 10.16 -20.79
N GLU A 117 11.86 10.42 -19.53
CA GLU A 117 12.84 9.61 -18.78
C GLU A 117 12.38 8.14 -18.66
N ILE A 118 11.09 7.91 -18.38
CA ILE A 118 10.53 6.55 -18.37
C ILE A 118 10.62 5.90 -19.76
N ARG A 119 10.35 6.66 -20.82
CA ARG A 119 10.52 6.21 -22.22
C ARG A 119 11.96 5.75 -22.47
N ILE A 120 12.93 6.57 -22.12
CA ILE A 120 14.36 6.27 -22.27
C ILE A 120 14.73 4.99 -21.51
N GLN A 121 14.28 4.85 -20.25
CA GLN A 121 14.55 3.66 -19.44
C GLN A 121 13.93 2.39 -20.03
N LYS A 122 12.72 2.47 -20.58
CA LYS A 122 12.06 1.33 -21.25
C LYS A 122 12.83 0.94 -22.52
N ILE A 123 13.18 1.90 -23.35
CA ILE A 123 13.96 1.66 -24.56
C ILE A 123 15.29 1.03 -24.21
N ALA A 124 16.03 1.56 -23.23
CA ALA A 124 17.31 1.02 -22.80
C ALA A 124 17.25 -0.47 -22.40
N LYS A 125 16.14 -0.91 -21.80
CA LYS A 125 15.91 -2.32 -21.41
C LYS A 125 15.54 -3.25 -22.57
N THR A 126 15.02 -2.71 -23.66
CA THR A 126 14.49 -3.49 -24.80
C THR A 126 15.34 -3.38 -26.07
N LEU A 127 16.48 -2.69 -26.00
CA LEU A 127 17.39 -2.54 -27.14
C LEU A 127 17.92 -3.90 -27.60
N PRO A 128 17.87 -4.22 -28.93
CA PRO A 128 18.49 -5.39 -29.47
C PRO A 128 20.02 -5.37 -29.27
N ALA A 129 20.63 -6.54 -29.10
CA ALA A 129 22.08 -6.64 -28.88
C ALA A 129 22.94 -6.24 -30.11
N ASP A 130 22.33 -6.14 -31.27
CA ASP A 130 22.96 -5.85 -32.57
C ASP A 130 22.73 -4.40 -33.07
N ILE A 131 22.14 -3.53 -32.21
CA ILE A 131 21.90 -2.12 -32.56
C ILE A 131 23.22 -1.34 -32.65
N THR A 132 23.35 -0.44 -33.63
CA THR A 132 24.51 0.43 -33.73
C THR A 132 24.53 1.50 -32.66
N GLU A 133 25.70 1.94 -32.21
CA GLU A 133 25.81 2.99 -31.17
C GLU A 133 25.14 4.31 -31.61
N GLU A 134 25.16 4.65 -32.90
CA GLU A 134 24.49 5.85 -33.42
C GLU A 134 22.96 5.77 -33.31
N GLU A 135 22.39 4.59 -33.60
CA GLU A 135 20.94 4.36 -33.44
C GLU A 135 20.52 4.35 -31.95
N LYS A 136 21.35 3.75 -31.11
CA LYS A 136 21.13 3.74 -29.65
C LYS A 136 21.18 5.15 -29.08
N GLU A 137 22.16 5.95 -29.51
CA GLU A 137 22.27 7.37 -29.13
C GLU A 137 21.02 8.15 -29.50
N LYS A 138 20.50 7.98 -30.70
CA LYS A 138 19.31 8.66 -31.18
C LYS A 138 18.06 8.27 -30.40
N LEU A 139 17.94 6.99 -30.01
CA LEU A 139 16.80 6.47 -29.27
C LEU A 139 16.80 6.88 -27.79
N LEU A 140 17.99 6.99 -27.17
CA LEU A 140 18.14 7.31 -25.75
C LEU A 140 18.32 8.82 -25.48
N LYS A 141 18.38 9.65 -26.53
CA LYS A 141 18.49 11.10 -26.35
C LYS A 141 17.22 11.66 -25.70
N PRO A 142 17.33 12.44 -24.61
CA PRO A 142 16.22 13.20 -24.06
C PRO A 142 15.65 14.17 -25.10
N LEU A 143 14.34 14.31 -25.12
CA LEU A 143 13.69 15.29 -25.97
C LEU A 143 13.83 16.69 -25.37
N THR A 144 13.99 17.69 -26.24
CA THR A 144 13.96 19.09 -25.83
C THR A 144 12.53 19.51 -25.44
N ASP A 145 12.38 20.61 -24.71
CA ASP A 145 11.09 21.11 -24.27
C ASP A 145 10.12 21.36 -25.44
N ASP A 146 10.64 21.87 -26.57
CA ASP A 146 9.83 22.06 -27.79
C ASP A 146 9.44 20.73 -28.43
N GLU A 147 10.32 19.74 -28.43
CA GLU A 147 10.04 18.40 -28.94
C GLU A 147 9.01 17.68 -28.05
N LEU A 148 9.09 17.84 -26.71
CA LEU A 148 8.10 17.31 -25.76
C LEU A 148 6.72 17.93 -26.01
N LYS A 149 6.65 19.25 -26.17
CA LYS A 149 5.40 19.94 -26.46
C LYS A 149 4.81 19.52 -27.81
N ALA A 150 5.64 19.39 -28.83
CA ALA A 150 5.23 18.93 -30.16
C ALA A 150 4.70 17.48 -30.10
N LYS A 151 5.38 16.59 -29.38
CA LYS A 151 4.98 15.22 -29.18
C LYS A 151 3.65 15.13 -28.42
N PHE A 152 3.51 15.86 -27.30
CA PHE A 152 2.25 15.95 -26.58
C PHE A 152 1.08 16.37 -27.48
N GLY A 153 1.30 17.39 -28.33
CA GLY A 153 0.31 17.83 -29.31
C GLY A 153 -0.04 16.74 -30.32
N GLN A 154 0.95 15.99 -30.83
CA GLN A 154 0.72 14.86 -31.74
C GLN A 154 -0.08 13.73 -31.07
N ASP A 155 0.29 13.34 -29.85
CA ASP A 155 -0.39 12.31 -29.09
C ASP A 155 -1.85 12.72 -28.75
N LEU A 156 -2.08 13.97 -28.38
CA LEU A 156 -3.41 14.53 -28.14
C LEU A 156 -4.24 14.54 -29.43
N SER A 157 -3.69 15.00 -30.56
CA SER A 157 -4.35 14.99 -31.86
C SER A 157 -4.69 13.55 -32.29
N ALA A 158 -3.79 12.61 -32.11
CA ALA A 158 -4.05 11.20 -32.37
C ALA A 158 -5.20 10.64 -31.54
N LYS A 159 -5.24 10.92 -30.24
CA LYS A 159 -6.35 10.52 -29.34
C LYS A 159 -7.70 11.12 -29.81
N ILE A 160 -7.73 12.41 -30.10
CA ILE A 160 -8.93 13.14 -30.55
C ILE A 160 -9.42 12.65 -31.92
N SER A 161 -8.51 12.21 -32.78
CA SER A 161 -8.83 11.75 -34.16
C SER A 161 -9.20 10.27 -34.22
N GLN A 162 -8.94 9.49 -33.18
CA GLN A 162 -9.05 8.03 -33.18
C GLN A 162 -10.52 7.58 -33.07
N LYS A 163 -11.24 7.57 -34.18
CA LYS A 163 -12.66 7.18 -34.25
C LYS A 163 -12.94 5.71 -33.97
N GLN A 164 -11.93 4.86 -34.10
CA GLN A 164 -12.06 3.42 -33.84
C GLN A 164 -11.01 2.99 -32.83
N ARG A 165 -11.37 2.05 -31.99
CA ARG A 165 -10.44 1.38 -31.05
C ARG A 165 -9.46 0.52 -31.84
N GLN A 166 -8.21 0.53 -31.45
CA GLN A 166 -7.17 -0.32 -32.08
C GLN A 166 -7.40 -1.79 -31.75
N GLU A 167 -7.70 -2.06 -30.48
CA GLU A 167 -7.88 -3.39 -29.94
C GLU A 167 -9.06 -3.42 -28.96
N ILE A 168 -9.79 -4.52 -28.94
CA ILE A 168 -10.92 -4.74 -28.04
C ILE A 168 -10.81 -6.14 -27.44
N LEU A 169 -10.72 -6.24 -26.13
CA LEU A 169 -10.84 -7.52 -25.42
C LEU A 169 -12.29 -7.98 -25.46
N LEU A 170 -12.53 -9.16 -26.05
CA LEU A 170 -13.87 -9.75 -26.19
C LEU A 170 -14.22 -10.75 -25.10
N ALA A 171 -13.25 -11.54 -24.67
CA ALA A 171 -13.41 -12.52 -23.62
C ALA A 171 -12.05 -12.87 -22.99
N GLU A 172 -12.07 -13.21 -21.69
CA GLU A 172 -10.92 -13.63 -20.89
C GLU A 172 -11.09 -15.08 -20.42
N ASN A 173 -9.98 -15.76 -20.16
CA ASN A 173 -9.94 -17.08 -19.55
C ASN A 173 -10.83 -18.12 -20.24
N LEU A 174 -10.79 -18.18 -21.57
CA LEU A 174 -11.56 -19.15 -22.33
C LEU A 174 -11.03 -20.57 -22.16
N SER A 175 -11.96 -21.55 -22.18
CA SER A 175 -11.56 -22.95 -22.15
C SER A 175 -10.78 -23.35 -23.41
N GLN A 176 -9.84 -24.29 -23.27
CA GLN A 176 -8.98 -24.79 -24.36
C GLN A 176 -9.78 -25.26 -25.59
N ASP A 177 -10.99 -25.84 -25.39
CA ASP A 177 -11.90 -26.24 -26.48
C ASP A 177 -12.40 -25.03 -27.28
N LYS A 178 -12.75 -23.91 -26.61
CA LYS A 178 -13.17 -22.67 -27.27
C LYS A 178 -12.00 -22.00 -27.99
N VAL A 179 -10.82 -21.97 -27.37
CA VAL A 179 -9.58 -21.46 -27.97
C VAL A 179 -9.25 -22.22 -29.27
N ALA A 180 -9.31 -23.57 -29.24
CA ALA A 180 -9.09 -24.40 -30.43
C ALA A 180 -10.08 -24.10 -31.56
N LYS A 181 -11.37 -23.88 -31.23
CA LYS A 181 -12.40 -23.51 -32.20
C LYS A 181 -12.17 -22.10 -32.76
N LEU A 182 -11.69 -21.16 -31.99
CA LEU A 182 -11.32 -19.82 -32.43
C LEU A 182 -10.16 -19.84 -33.41
N HIS A 183 -9.12 -20.64 -33.13
CA HIS A 183 -8.00 -20.84 -34.06
C HIS A 183 -8.46 -21.47 -35.38
N GLN A 184 -9.41 -22.45 -35.35
CA GLN A 184 -9.98 -23.06 -36.57
C GLN A 184 -10.80 -22.04 -37.37
N LEU A 185 -11.49 -21.11 -36.70
CA LEU A 185 -12.30 -20.09 -37.34
C LEU A 185 -11.48 -19.14 -38.21
N ASN A 186 -10.21 -18.89 -37.83
CA ASN A 186 -9.24 -18.03 -38.53
C ASN A 186 -9.85 -16.70 -39.03
N ALA A 187 -10.66 -16.07 -38.17
CA ALA A 187 -11.38 -14.84 -38.51
C ALA A 187 -10.41 -13.66 -38.57
N THR A 188 -10.35 -12.97 -39.70
CA THR A 188 -9.51 -11.79 -39.88
C THR A 188 -9.87 -10.70 -38.87
N GLY A 189 -8.86 -10.15 -38.20
CA GLY A 189 -9.04 -9.14 -37.16
C GLY A 189 -9.42 -9.73 -35.77
N ILE A 190 -9.32 -11.05 -35.61
CA ILE A 190 -9.50 -11.72 -34.30
C ILE A 190 -8.19 -12.45 -33.96
N LYS A 191 -7.66 -12.18 -32.78
CA LYS A 191 -6.45 -12.83 -32.28
C LYS A 191 -6.71 -13.42 -30.89
N VAL A 192 -6.10 -14.56 -30.66
CA VAL A 192 -6.13 -15.22 -29.34
C VAL A 192 -4.71 -15.15 -28.80
N VAL A 193 -4.58 -14.56 -27.62
CA VAL A 193 -3.31 -14.47 -26.89
C VAL A 193 -3.51 -15.17 -25.56
N GLU A 194 -2.80 -16.27 -25.34
CA GLU A 194 -3.05 -17.18 -24.23
C GLU A 194 -4.50 -17.69 -24.27
N ASP A 195 -5.32 -17.38 -23.26
CA ASP A 195 -6.73 -17.77 -23.17
C ASP A 195 -7.69 -16.57 -23.39
N ASN A 196 -7.17 -15.42 -23.87
CA ASN A 196 -7.93 -14.19 -24.09
C ASN A 196 -8.15 -13.93 -25.58
N VAL A 197 -9.31 -13.39 -25.93
CA VAL A 197 -9.71 -13.11 -27.32
C VAL A 197 -9.77 -11.60 -27.55
N TYR A 198 -9.02 -11.14 -28.54
CA TYR A 198 -8.94 -9.74 -28.92
C TYR A 198 -9.50 -9.53 -30.35
N ALA A 199 -10.24 -8.45 -30.53
CA ALA A 199 -10.65 -7.99 -31.84
C ALA A 199 -9.89 -6.74 -32.23
N TYR A 200 -9.50 -6.67 -33.50
CA TYR A 200 -8.85 -5.53 -34.16
C TYR A 200 -9.85 -4.98 -35.20
N PRO A 201 -10.69 -3.99 -34.85
CA PRO A 201 -11.79 -3.53 -35.68
C PRO A 201 -11.40 -3.13 -37.08
N SER A 202 -10.23 -2.50 -37.24
CA SER A 202 -9.70 -2.07 -38.55
C SER A 202 -9.32 -3.24 -39.48
N GLU A 203 -9.07 -4.42 -38.93
CA GLU A 203 -8.69 -5.62 -39.68
C GLU A 203 -9.93 -6.49 -40.04
N ILE A 204 -11.12 -6.21 -39.48
CA ILE A 204 -12.32 -7.01 -39.70
C ILE A 204 -12.95 -6.71 -41.06
N ILE A 205 -12.94 -7.68 -41.96
CA ILE A 205 -13.47 -7.54 -43.32
C ILE A 205 -15.02 -7.58 -43.34
N SER A 206 -15.64 -8.45 -42.53
CA SER A 206 -17.09 -8.64 -42.49
C SER A 206 -17.61 -8.71 -41.06
N LEU A 207 -18.12 -7.61 -40.54
CA LEU A 207 -18.65 -7.49 -39.18
C LEU A 207 -19.73 -8.52 -38.88
N SER A 208 -20.72 -8.66 -39.76
CA SER A 208 -21.88 -9.55 -39.51
C SER A 208 -21.49 -11.03 -39.54
N SER A 209 -20.59 -11.44 -40.46
CA SER A 209 -20.12 -12.82 -40.53
C SER A 209 -19.23 -13.14 -39.32
N THR A 210 -18.30 -12.25 -38.99
CA THR A 210 -17.40 -12.40 -37.82
C THR A 210 -18.23 -12.48 -36.53
N ALA A 211 -19.20 -11.58 -36.33
CA ALA A 211 -20.04 -11.59 -35.14
C ALA A 211 -20.87 -12.88 -35.02
N LYS A 212 -21.47 -13.37 -36.11
CA LYS A 212 -22.24 -14.62 -36.09
C LYS A 212 -21.40 -15.83 -35.69
N ASN A 213 -20.17 -15.91 -36.19
CA ASN A 213 -19.29 -17.02 -35.94
C ASN A 213 -18.65 -16.97 -34.54
N LEU A 214 -18.36 -15.78 -34.03
CA LEU A 214 -17.76 -15.57 -32.70
C LEU A 214 -18.78 -15.65 -31.56
N ALA A 215 -20.02 -15.19 -31.77
CA ALA A 215 -21.03 -15.07 -30.73
C ALA A 215 -21.19 -16.30 -29.84
N PRO A 216 -21.25 -17.55 -30.38
CA PRO A 216 -21.38 -18.74 -29.57
C PRO A 216 -20.09 -19.09 -28.77
N LEU A 217 -18.94 -18.59 -29.18
CA LEU A 217 -17.64 -18.86 -28.56
C LEU A 217 -17.33 -17.89 -27.42
N VAL A 218 -17.65 -16.62 -27.63
CA VAL A 218 -17.43 -15.54 -26.63
C VAL A 218 -18.69 -15.28 -25.78
N GLU A 219 -19.79 -16.00 -26.02
CA GLU A 219 -21.07 -15.88 -25.29
C GLU A 219 -21.70 -14.48 -25.32
N ILE A 220 -21.43 -13.72 -26.36
CA ILE A 220 -22.00 -12.39 -26.59
C ILE A 220 -23.03 -12.46 -27.70
N PRO A 221 -24.26 -11.96 -27.51
CA PRO A 221 -25.28 -11.93 -28.56
C PRO A 221 -24.79 -11.25 -29.84
N VAL A 222 -25.14 -11.80 -31.03
CA VAL A 222 -24.65 -11.32 -32.34
C VAL A 222 -24.83 -9.81 -32.53
N ALA A 223 -26.01 -9.28 -32.22
CA ALA A 223 -26.29 -7.85 -32.38
C ALA A 223 -25.45 -6.94 -31.45
N LYS A 224 -25.11 -7.44 -30.25
CA LYS A 224 -24.22 -6.74 -29.32
C LYS A 224 -22.77 -6.84 -29.80
N LEU A 225 -22.38 -8.02 -30.27
CA LEU A 225 -21.04 -8.27 -30.78
C LEU A 225 -20.75 -7.44 -32.05
N GLU A 226 -21.70 -7.31 -32.95
CA GLU A 226 -21.58 -6.42 -34.13
C GLU A 226 -21.29 -4.96 -33.74
N LYS A 227 -21.95 -4.45 -32.68
CA LYS A 227 -21.69 -3.10 -32.16
C LYS A 227 -20.28 -3.00 -31.56
N ILE A 228 -19.88 -4.01 -30.80
CA ILE A 228 -18.52 -4.06 -30.18
C ILE A 228 -17.47 -4.10 -31.28
N LEU A 229 -17.63 -4.97 -32.27
CA LEU A 229 -16.69 -5.16 -33.38
C LEU A 229 -16.59 -3.96 -34.31
N LYS A 230 -17.58 -3.04 -34.36
CA LYS A 230 -17.44 -1.75 -35.03
C LYS A 230 -16.31 -0.90 -34.43
N GLY A 231 -16.04 -1.12 -33.13
CA GLY A 231 -14.94 -0.46 -32.44
C GLY A 231 -15.06 1.04 -32.33
N GLU A 232 -16.29 1.61 -32.43
CA GLU A 232 -16.48 3.07 -32.31
C GLU A 232 -15.92 3.55 -30.96
N ASN A 233 -15.00 4.50 -31.03
CA ASN A 233 -14.34 5.07 -29.86
C ASN A 233 -15.09 6.35 -29.47
N ARG A 234 -16.11 6.22 -28.62
CA ARG A 234 -16.98 7.32 -28.21
C ARG A 234 -16.57 7.98 -26.89
N TYR A 235 -15.58 7.41 -26.24
CA TYR A 235 -15.07 7.93 -24.97
C TYR A 235 -13.57 7.72 -24.89
N VAL A 236 -12.84 8.82 -25.03
CA VAL A 236 -11.38 8.87 -24.96
C VAL A 236 -10.99 9.84 -23.86
N PRO A 237 -10.50 9.38 -22.70
CA PRO A 237 -9.95 10.27 -21.67
C PRO A 237 -8.77 11.05 -22.25
N LEU A 238 -8.81 12.36 -22.14
CA LEU A 238 -7.73 13.25 -22.58
C LEU A 238 -6.85 13.65 -21.41
N GLN A 239 -7.47 14.18 -20.36
CA GLN A 239 -6.79 14.62 -19.13
C GLN A 239 -7.70 14.45 -17.92
N ALA A 240 -7.22 13.77 -16.89
CA ALA A 240 -7.85 13.71 -15.57
C ALA A 240 -7.34 14.82 -14.67
N ARG A 241 -8.04 15.07 -13.57
CA ARG A 241 -7.65 16.03 -12.52
C ARG A 241 -7.39 17.44 -13.05
N LEU A 242 -8.28 17.95 -13.88
CA LEU A 242 -8.17 19.33 -14.34
C LEU A 242 -8.27 20.30 -13.16
N SER A 243 -7.37 21.26 -13.11
CA SER A 243 -7.50 22.34 -12.13
C SER A 243 -8.79 23.14 -12.37
N PRO A 244 -9.42 23.69 -11.34
CA PRO A 244 -10.64 24.50 -11.51
C PRO A 244 -10.47 25.61 -12.54
N SER A 245 -9.34 26.30 -12.56
CA SER A 245 -9.07 27.37 -13.53
C SER A 245 -9.03 26.89 -14.97
N VAL A 246 -8.41 25.75 -15.24
CA VAL A 246 -8.36 25.14 -16.59
C VAL A 246 -9.75 24.61 -16.98
N SER A 247 -10.47 24.00 -16.04
CA SER A 247 -11.85 23.55 -16.27
C SER A 247 -12.77 24.68 -16.68
N ASP A 248 -12.74 25.81 -15.95
CA ASP A 248 -13.54 27.01 -16.23
C ASP A 248 -13.21 27.60 -17.60
N GLU A 249 -11.93 27.65 -17.96
CA GLU A 249 -11.48 28.16 -19.25
C GLU A 249 -11.97 27.30 -20.40
N ILE A 250 -11.84 25.97 -20.29
CA ILE A 250 -12.34 25.02 -21.29
C ILE A 250 -13.86 25.13 -21.37
N GLN A 251 -14.58 25.18 -20.26
CA GLN A 251 -16.05 25.29 -20.24
C GLN A 251 -16.53 26.58 -20.90
N LYS A 252 -15.82 27.70 -20.69
CA LYS A 252 -16.08 28.96 -21.37
C LYS A 252 -15.92 28.81 -22.89
N MET A 253 -14.80 28.25 -23.37
CA MET A 253 -14.57 28.02 -24.80
C MET A 253 -15.65 27.10 -25.40
N MET A 254 -16.05 26.03 -24.69
CA MET A 254 -17.13 25.13 -25.12
C MET A 254 -18.47 25.87 -25.23
N SER A 255 -18.77 26.81 -24.34
CA SER A 255 -20.01 27.58 -24.35
C SER A 255 -20.06 28.60 -25.48
N GLU A 256 -18.93 29.25 -25.80
CA GLU A 256 -18.77 30.28 -26.81
C GLU A 256 -18.79 29.70 -28.25
N GLU A 257 -18.16 28.55 -28.44
CA GLU A 257 -17.97 27.94 -29.78
C GLU A 257 -18.52 26.50 -29.86
N LYS A 258 -19.74 26.27 -29.42
CA LYS A 258 -20.40 24.95 -29.28
C LYS A 258 -20.22 24.00 -30.48
N SER A 259 -20.25 24.52 -31.70
CA SER A 259 -20.13 23.68 -32.91
C SER A 259 -18.71 23.15 -33.16
N LYS A 260 -17.68 23.86 -32.69
CA LYS A 260 -16.28 23.48 -32.85
C LYS A 260 -15.83 22.52 -31.72
N TRP A 261 -16.45 22.64 -30.55
CA TRP A 261 -16.19 21.79 -29.38
C TRP A 261 -17.12 20.57 -29.31
N ALA A 262 -17.92 20.32 -30.36
CA ALA A 262 -18.77 19.13 -30.43
C ALA A 262 -17.88 17.85 -30.32
N GLY A 263 -18.20 17.01 -29.36
CA GLY A 263 -17.43 15.79 -29.06
C GLY A 263 -16.43 15.95 -27.94
N ILE A 264 -16.24 17.14 -27.37
CA ILE A 264 -15.50 17.32 -26.11
C ILE A 264 -16.51 17.39 -24.97
N GLY A 265 -16.22 16.68 -23.89
CA GLY A 265 -17.01 16.70 -22.68
C GLY A 265 -16.15 16.71 -21.43
N MET A 266 -16.73 17.14 -20.35
CA MET A 266 -16.15 17.03 -19.01
C MET A 266 -17.15 16.35 -18.09
N HIS A 267 -16.68 15.55 -17.17
CA HIS A 267 -17.47 15.06 -16.05
C HIS A 267 -16.66 15.11 -14.77
N GLU A 268 -17.35 15.26 -13.68
CA GLU A 268 -16.77 15.31 -12.36
C GLU A 268 -16.39 13.89 -11.90
N GLU A 269 -15.18 13.78 -11.33
CA GLU A 269 -14.70 12.57 -10.68
C GLU A 269 -14.18 12.93 -9.29
N TYR A 270 -14.38 12.03 -8.35
CA TYR A 270 -13.85 12.16 -7.00
C TYR A 270 -12.41 11.69 -6.96
N PHE A 271 -11.54 12.54 -6.40
CA PHE A 271 -10.14 12.21 -6.18
C PHE A 271 -9.80 12.35 -4.71
N ARG A 272 -9.04 11.39 -4.20
CA ARG A 272 -8.53 11.45 -2.84
C ARG A 272 -7.55 12.60 -2.70
N TYR A 273 -7.73 13.40 -1.65
CA TYR A 273 -6.90 14.55 -1.32
C TYR A 273 -6.48 14.53 0.14
N TYR A 274 -5.25 14.91 0.42
CA TYR A 274 -4.64 14.90 1.74
C TYR A 274 -4.25 16.33 2.11
N PRO A 275 -5.11 17.09 2.82
CA PRO A 275 -4.92 18.51 3.08
C PRO A 275 -3.65 18.83 3.87
N GLU A 276 -3.27 17.94 4.79
CA GLU A 276 -2.08 18.06 5.64
C GLU A 276 -0.78 17.56 4.96
N ASN A 277 -0.84 17.21 3.67
CA ASN A 277 0.29 16.71 2.88
C ASN A 277 1.02 15.52 3.53
N SER A 278 2.23 15.73 4.06
CA SER A 278 3.06 14.65 4.60
C SER A 278 2.76 14.30 6.07
N LEU A 279 1.88 15.06 6.75
CA LEU A 279 1.57 14.80 8.16
C LEU A 279 0.95 13.41 8.33
N ALA A 280 1.52 12.61 9.20
CA ALA A 280 1.10 11.23 9.48
C ALA A 280 1.03 10.33 8.23
N ALA A 281 1.79 10.64 7.16
CA ALA A 281 1.67 9.95 5.87
C ALA A 281 1.84 8.42 5.97
N SER A 282 2.78 7.93 6.79
CA SER A 282 2.98 6.48 7.00
C SER A 282 1.87 5.83 7.84
N VAL A 283 1.07 6.62 8.55
CA VAL A 283 -0.15 6.18 9.24
C VAL A 283 -1.31 6.13 8.28
N VAL A 284 -1.52 7.20 7.52
CA VAL A 284 -2.66 7.33 6.60
C VAL A 284 -2.51 6.38 5.41
N GLY A 285 -1.32 6.32 4.79
CA GLY A 285 -1.13 5.66 3.51
C GLY A 285 -1.53 6.55 2.33
N TYR A 286 -1.94 5.95 1.22
CA TYR A 286 -2.45 6.69 0.06
C TYR A 286 -3.42 5.84 -0.77
N VAL A 287 -4.17 6.46 -1.66
CA VAL A 287 -5.05 5.79 -2.62
C VAL A 287 -4.40 5.77 -4.00
N SER A 288 -4.34 4.58 -4.60
CA SER A 288 -3.82 4.38 -5.95
C SER A 288 -4.73 5.01 -7.02
N ARG A 289 -4.26 5.02 -8.28
CA ARG A 289 -5.07 5.48 -9.42
C ARG A 289 -6.34 4.66 -9.64
N ASP A 290 -6.34 3.40 -9.19
CA ASP A 290 -7.48 2.49 -9.30
C ASP A 290 -8.45 2.60 -8.12
N ASN A 291 -8.35 3.68 -7.34
CA ASN A 291 -9.16 3.96 -6.14
C ASN A 291 -9.06 2.86 -5.05
N VAL A 292 -7.90 2.23 -4.92
CA VAL A 292 -7.61 1.21 -3.90
C VAL A 292 -6.63 1.79 -2.90
N GLY A 293 -6.97 1.68 -1.62
CA GLY A 293 -6.11 2.10 -0.51
C GLY A 293 -4.80 1.27 -0.47
N GLN A 294 -3.70 1.96 -0.24
CA GLN A 294 -2.36 1.37 -0.19
C GLN A 294 -1.67 1.83 1.09
N TYR A 295 -1.19 0.87 1.88
CA TYR A 295 -0.56 1.11 3.17
C TYR A 295 -1.46 1.82 4.19
N GLY A 296 -1.07 1.81 5.45
CA GLY A 296 -1.72 2.55 6.53
C GLY A 296 -3.23 2.30 6.65
N ILE A 297 -3.92 3.30 7.16
CA ILE A 297 -5.38 3.28 7.36
C ILE A 297 -6.14 3.14 6.04
N GLU A 298 -5.64 3.77 4.97
CA GLU A 298 -6.24 3.64 3.63
C GLU A 298 -6.31 2.18 3.14
N SER A 299 -5.28 1.36 3.46
CA SER A 299 -5.25 -0.07 3.13
C SER A 299 -6.09 -0.89 4.12
N THR A 300 -5.86 -0.69 5.41
CA THR A 300 -6.47 -1.50 6.47
C THR A 300 -8.00 -1.37 6.49
N PHE A 301 -8.51 -0.15 6.29
CA PHE A 301 -9.94 0.16 6.25
C PHE A 301 -10.45 0.41 4.82
N ASN A 302 -9.79 -0.18 3.80
CA ASN A 302 -10.16 0.11 2.43
C ASN A 302 -11.61 -0.24 2.10
N THR A 303 -12.15 -1.32 2.69
CA THR A 303 -13.53 -1.77 2.47
C THR A 303 -14.55 -0.80 3.06
N GLU A 304 -14.29 -0.33 4.28
CA GLU A 304 -15.14 0.61 5.02
C GLU A 304 -15.10 1.99 4.36
N LEU A 305 -13.89 2.47 4.06
CA LEU A 305 -13.68 3.77 3.40
C LEU A 305 -14.24 3.83 1.98
N GLN A 306 -14.22 2.73 1.20
CA GLN A 306 -14.55 2.76 -0.22
C GLN A 306 -16.05 2.95 -0.49
N GLY A 307 -16.92 2.57 0.45
CA GLY A 307 -18.35 2.56 0.26
C GLY A 307 -18.84 1.57 -0.82
N VAL A 308 -20.09 1.71 -1.22
CA VAL A 308 -20.72 0.83 -2.21
C VAL A 308 -21.34 1.66 -3.32
N ALA A 309 -20.83 1.50 -4.54
CA ALA A 309 -21.34 2.21 -5.69
C ALA A 309 -22.83 1.91 -5.93
N GLY A 310 -23.59 2.96 -6.19
CA GLY A 310 -24.99 2.88 -6.57
C GLY A 310 -25.17 2.43 -8.02
N LYS A 311 -26.39 2.03 -8.37
CA LYS A 311 -26.75 1.61 -9.72
C LYS A 311 -27.99 2.34 -10.18
N PHE A 312 -27.89 2.98 -11.31
CA PHE A 312 -29.02 3.57 -12.00
C PHE A 312 -29.35 2.72 -13.23
N GLU A 313 -30.52 2.07 -13.20
CA GLU A 313 -31.00 1.24 -14.31
C GLU A 313 -32.10 2.00 -15.03
N THR A 314 -31.88 2.34 -16.31
CA THR A 314 -32.88 2.95 -17.16
C THR A 314 -33.14 2.09 -18.39
N LYS A 315 -34.40 2.07 -18.90
CA LYS A 315 -34.71 1.50 -20.20
C LYS A 315 -34.18 2.41 -21.29
N LYS A 316 -33.46 1.85 -22.25
CA LYS A 316 -32.98 2.54 -23.46
C LYS A 316 -33.81 2.10 -24.67
N ASP A 317 -34.10 3.04 -25.58
CA ASP A 317 -34.69 2.71 -26.87
C ASP A 317 -33.69 1.95 -27.77
N SER A 318 -34.14 1.49 -28.91
CA SER A 318 -33.31 0.78 -29.90
C SER A 318 -32.14 1.60 -30.45
N VAL A 319 -32.11 2.91 -30.20
CA VAL A 319 -31.08 3.86 -30.64
C VAL A 319 -30.17 4.25 -29.43
N GLY A 320 -30.46 3.74 -28.22
CA GLY A 320 -29.65 3.98 -27.01
C GLY A 320 -30.08 5.23 -26.24
N ARG A 321 -31.21 5.88 -26.54
CA ARG A 321 -31.72 7.03 -25.77
C ARG A 321 -32.48 6.52 -24.55
N GLN A 322 -32.33 7.23 -23.44
CA GLN A 322 -33.08 6.93 -22.22
C GLN A 322 -34.57 7.13 -22.45
N ILE A 323 -35.35 6.12 -22.09
CA ILE A 323 -36.81 6.20 -22.08
C ILE A 323 -37.23 6.72 -20.72
N THR A 324 -37.74 7.95 -20.69
CA THR A 324 -38.16 8.62 -19.45
C THR A 324 -39.49 8.10 -18.88
N VAL A 325 -40.15 7.16 -19.55
CA VAL A 325 -41.44 6.58 -19.14
C VAL A 325 -41.26 5.09 -18.89
N GLY A 326 -41.17 4.70 -17.62
CA GLY A 326 -41.04 3.32 -17.18
C GLY A 326 -40.34 3.23 -15.81
N ASP A 327 -40.42 2.07 -15.16
CA ASP A 327 -39.77 1.83 -13.88
C ASP A 327 -38.25 1.96 -14.05
N SER A 328 -37.66 3.06 -13.57
CA SER A 328 -36.25 3.20 -13.37
C SER A 328 -35.93 2.70 -11.96
N LEU A 329 -35.04 1.73 -11.83
CA LEU A 329 -34.54 1.30 -10.53
C LEU A 329 -33.30 2.14 -10.17
N LEU A 330 -33.46 3.00 -9.18
CA LEU A 330 -32.37 3.73 -8.57
C LEU A 330 -31.96 2.97 -7.31
N LYS A 331 -30.76 2.40 -7.32
CA LYS A 331 -30.10 1.94 -6.10
C LYS A 331 -29.08 3.01 -5.75
N PRO A 332 -29.31 3.81 -4.69
CA PRO A 332 -28.38 4.88 -4.32
C PRO A 332 -27.00 4.30 -3.99
N ALA A 333 -25.97 5.10 -4.14
CA ALA A 333 -24.67 4.82 -3.56
C ALA A 333 -24.78 4.85 -2.02
N ILE A 334 -23.94 4.10 -1.35
CA ILE A 334 -23.70 4.18 0.08
C ILE A 334 -22.28 4.67 0.22
N ASP A 335 -22.10 5.84 0.80
CA ASP A 335 -20.78 6.43 0.95
C ASP A 335 -19.94 5.65 1.97
N GLY A 336 -18.63 5.81 1.91
CA GLY A 336 -17.73 5.12 2.82
C GLY A 336 -17.80 5.68 4.23
N ASP A 337 -17.45 4.85 5.20
CA ASP A 337 -17.41 5.24 6.61
C ASP A 337 -16.23 6.18 6.88
N ASP A 338 -16.43 7.19 7.72
CA ASP A 338 -15.36 8.07 8.18
C ASP A 338 -14.60 7.44 9.33
N ILE A 339 -13.28 7.55 9.30
CA ILE A 339 -12.39 7.02 10.32
C ILE A 339 -11.77 8.16 11.11
N VAL A 340 -12.05 8.24 12.40
CA VAL A 340 -11.44 9.21 13.32
C VAL A 340 -10.29 8.55 14.05
N LEU A 341 -9.11 9.12 13.95
CA LEU A 341 -7.90 8.58 14.61
C LEU A 341 -7.74 9.16 16.02
N THR A 342 -6.95 8.44 16.82
CA THR A 342 -6.53 8.88 18.17
C THR A 342 -5.38 9.90 18.12
N ILE A 343 -4.80 10.11 16.94
CA ILE A 343 -3.66 11.02 16.73
C ILE A 343 -4.06 12.46 17.08
N ASP A 344 -3.28 13.09 17.95
CA ASP A 344 -3.33 14.53 18.18
C ASP A 344 -2.55 15.26 17.13
N ARG A 345 -3.19 16.22 16.40
CA ARG A 345 -2.57 16.95 15.31
C ARG A 345 -1.34 17.73 15.74
N SER A 346 -1.44 18.45 16.83
CA SER A 346 -0.35 19.33 17.32
C SER A 346 0.84 18.53 17.81
N VAL A 347 0.58 17.42 18.50
CA VAL A 347 1.63 16.52 19.00
C VAL A 347 2.29 15.79 17.83
N GLN A 348 1.53 15.31 16.85
CA GLN A 348 2.06 14.64 15.65
C GLN A 348 2.97 15.57 14.86
N LEU A 349 2.50 16.79 14.59
CA LEU A 349 3.29 17.80 13.86
C LEU A 349 4.62 18.07 14.57
N LYS A 350 4.57 18.23 15.89
CA LYS A 350 5.78 18.51 16.68
C LYS A 350 6.72 17.31 16.75
N ALA A 351 6.17 16.12 16.83
CA ALA A 351 6.95 14.87 16.80
C ALA A 351 7.70 14.71 15.46
N GLU A 352 7.04 14.96 14.34
CA GLU A 352 7.67 14.91 13.01
C GLU A 352 8.76 15.97 12.83
N GLU A 353 8.50 17.20 13.27
CA GLU A 353 9.49 18.30 13.22
C GLU A 353 10.75 17.95 14.01
N ILE A 354 10.60 17.50 15.27
CA ILE A 354 11.73 17.13 16.13
C ILE A 354 12.48 15.94 15.55
N LEU A 355 11.76 14.94 15.07
CA LEU A 355 12.34 13.72 14.49
C LEU A 355 13.16 14.04 13.23
N ALA A 356 12.61 14.87 12.33
CA ALA A 356 13.30 15.30 11.12
C ALA A 356 14.57 16.12 11.44
N ALA A 357 14.51 17.00 12.44
CA ALA A 357 15.65 17.76 12.90
C ALA A 357 16.74 16.82 13.48
N ALA A 358 16.36 15.88 14.33
CA ALA A 358 17.29 14.93 14.94
C ALA A 358 17.98 14.03 13.90
N VAL A 359 17.22 13.47 12.95
CA VAL A 359 17.80 12.61 11.89
C VAL A 359 18.83 13.38 11.06
N LYS A 360 18.55 14.65 10.75
CA LYS A 360 19.50 15.51 10.03
C LYS A 360 20.73 15.88 10.88
N GLU A 361 20.53 16.25 12.13
CA GLU A 361 21.60 16.66 13.04
C GLU A 361 22.60 15.52 13.28
N TYR A 362 22.08 14.31 13.52
CA TYR A 362 22.92 13.13 13.80
C TYR A 362 23.31 12.36 12.53
N ASN A 363 22.91 12.84 11.35
CA ASN A 363 23.15 12.19 10.07
C ASN A 363 22.74 10.70 10.09
N ALA A 364 21.57 10.43 10.69
CA ALA A 364 21.00 9.07 10.75
C ALA A 364 20.27 8.73 9.42
N ASP A 365 20.17 7.44 9.11
CA ASP A 365 19.49 6.99 7.87
C ASP A 365 17.99 7.23 7.92
N ASN A 366 17.39 7.06 9.10
CA ASN A 366 15.96 7.25 9.37
C ASN A 366 15.71 7.40 10.87
N GLY A 367 14.47 7.75 11.22
CA GLY A 367 14.02 7.83 12.59
C GLY A 367 12.53 7.49 12.73
N GLN A 368 12.14 7.01 13.90
CA GLN A 368 10.76 6.75 14.26
C GLN A 368 10.48 7.22 15.67
N MET A 369 9.24 7.66 15.91
CA MET A 369 8.76 8.09 17.23
C MET A 369 7.30 7.65 17.40
N ILE A 370 6.98 7.11 18.57
CA ILE A 370 5.60 6.79 18.96
C ILE A 370 5.31 7.35 20.35
N ILE A 371 4.11 7.86 20.54
CA ILE A 371 3.59 8.34 21.82
C ILE A 371 2.27 7.63 22.07
N LEU A 372 2.16 6.95 23.21
CA LEU A 372 0.97 6.21 23.67
C LEU A 372 0.43 6.84 24.94
N ASP A 373 -0.89 6.87 25.07
CA ASP A 373 -1.53 7.01 26.39
C ASP A 373 -1.47 5.65 27.11
N PRO A 374 -0.73 5.52 28.21
CA PRO A 374 -0.57 4.25 28.90
C PRO A 374 -1.86 3.73 29.52
N LYS A 375 -2.86 4.58 29.80
CA LYS A 375 -4.12 4.21 30.45
C LYS A 375 -5.13 3.63 29.48
N THR A 376 -5.15 4.13 28.25
CA THR A 376 -6.13 3.76 27.25
C THR A 376 -5.55 2.86 26.16
N GLY A 377 -4.25 2.94 25.90
CA GLY A 377 -3.61 2.33 24.74
C GLY A 377 -3.70 3.18 23.47
N ALA A 378 -4.34 4.35 23.53
CA ALA A 378 -4.47 5.23 22.38
C ALA A 378 -3.11 5.73 21.88
N VAL A 379 -2.90 5.72 20.55
CA VAL A 379 -1.73 6.28 19.91
C VAL A 379 -1.94 7.77 19.72
N ILE A 380 -1.20 8.60 20.48
CA ILE A 380 -1.28 10.07 20.42
C ILE A 380 -0.47 10.65 19.26
N ALA A 381 0.68 10.03 18.93
CA ALA A 381 1.48 10.37 17.77
C ALA A 381 2.27 9.16 17.29
N MET A 382 2.47 9.09 15.98
CA MET A 382 3.22 8.04 15.30
C MET A 382 3.97 8.63 14.10
N ALA A 383 5.21 9.05 14.32
CA ALA A 383 6.02 9.78 13.34
C ALA A 383 7.15 8.92 12.76
N ALA A 384 7.40 9.08 11.47
CA ALA A 384 8.51 8.46 10.77
C ALA A 384 9.22 9.48 9.87
N TYR A 385 10.52 9.37 9.73
CA TYR A 385 11.34 10.18 8.82
C TYR A 385 12.37 9.29 8.10
N PRO A 386 12.58 9.45 6.78
CA PRO A 386 11.90 10.38 5.88
C PRO A 386 10.41 10.06 5.70
N ALA A 387 9.63 11.09 5.35
CA ALA A 387 8.21 11.01 5.04
C ALA A 387 7.95 11.16 3.53
N PHE A 388 6.72 10.94 3.07
CA PHE A 388 6.28 11.16 1.70
C PHE A 388 5.01 12.03 1.70
N ASN A 389 4.65 12.59 0.51
CA ASN A 389 3.38 13.28 0.34
C ASN A 389 2.39 12.35 -0.37
N PRO A 390 1.27 11.94 0.26
CA PRO A 390 0.26 11.08 -0.36
C PRO A 390 -0.37 11.69 -1.63
N ASN A 391 -0.44 13.01 -1.76
CA ASN A 391 -0.94 13.67 -2.97
C ASN A 391 -0.04 13.44 -4.18
N SER A 392 1.25 13.24 -3.95
CA SER A 392 2.27 12.99 -4.97
C SER A 392 3.09 11.73 -4.62
N TYR A 393 2.40 10.66 -4.22
CA TYR A 393 3.05 9.42 -3.78
C TYR A 393 4.09 8.88 -4.79
N GLY A 394 3.94 9.15 -6.08
CA GLY A 394 4.92 8.77 -7.10
C GLY A 394 6.29 9.45 -6.96
N ASP A 395 6.39 10.56 -6.25
CA ASP A 395 7.65 11.33 -6.10
C ASP A 395 8.75 10.55 -5.38
N VAL A 396 8.40 9.54 -4.59
CA VAL A 396 9.38 8.67 -3.91
C VAL A 396 10.28 7.90 -4.88
N PHE A 397 9.85 7.76 -6.15
CA PHE A 397 10.65 7.14 -7.21
C PHE A 397 11.56 8.13 -7.93
N LYS A 398 11.45 9.44 -7.65
CA LYS A 398 12.33 10.46 -8.22
C LYS A 398 13.78 10.17 -7.85
N LYS A 399 14.65 10.28 -8.84
CA LYS A 399 16.07 10.03 -8.69
C LYS A 399 16.87 11.29 -8.99
N VAL A 400 17.93 11.48 -8.24
CA VAL A 400 18.91 12.55 -8.45
C VAL A 400 20.24 11.96 -8.87
N GLU A 401 20.93 12.66 -9.77
CA GLU A 401 22.27 12.28 -10.20
C GLU A 401 23.28 12.54 -9.09
N ILE A 402 24.21 11.63 -8.91
CA ILE A 402 25.30 11.72 -7.93
C ILE A 402 26.64 11.39 -8.57
N SER A 403 27.67 12.07 -8.10
CA SER A 403 29.04 11.83 -8.52
C SER A 403 29.84 11.30 -7.34
N PHE A 404 30.70 10.33 -7.61
CA PHE A 404 31.60 9.73 -6.62
C PHE A 404 33.04 10.01 -7.00
N THR A 405 33.89 10.29 -6.01
CA THR A 405 35.33 10.28 -6.16
C THR A 405 35.85 8.85 -6.35
N GLU A 406 37.08 8.68 -6.84
CA GLU A 406 37.70 7.35 -6.99
C GLU A 406 37.77 6.57 -5.67
N GLU A 407 37.87 7.27 -4.54
CA GLU A 407 37.90 6.65 -3.22
C GLU A 407 36.50 6.19 -2.78
N GLU A 408 35.49 7.00 -3.02
CA GLU A 408 34.10 6.68 -2.71
C GLU A 408 33.56 5.53 -3.58
N MET A 409 34.02 5.40 -4.80
CA MET A 409 33.65 4.27 -5.67
C MET A 409 34.03 2.90 -5.08
N LYS A 410 35.02 2.84 -4.20
CA LYS A 410 35.37 1.60 -3.47
C LYS A 410 34.29 1.15 -2.49
N ASN A 411 33.36 2.03 -2.17
CA ASN A 411 32.24 1.79 -1.25
C ASN A 411 30.95 1.37 -1.98
N ILE A 412 31.03 1.10 -3.28
CA ILE A 412 29.91 0.63 -4.11
C ILE A 412 29.96 -0.90 -4.17
N TYR A 413 28.84 -1.53 -3.81
CA TYR A 413 28.71 -3.00 -3.76
C TYR A 413 27.48 -3.44 -4.56
N PRO A 414 27.57 -4.51 -5.35
CA PRO A 414 26.46 -4.99 -6.15
C PRO A 414 25.34 -5.53 -5.28
N THR A 415 24.13 -5.39 -5.76
CA THR A 415 22.94 -6.07 -5.21
C THR A 415 22.64 -7.33 -6.04
N LYS A 416 21.53 -8.00 -5.75
CA LYS A 416 21.00 -9.10 -6.56
C LYS A 416 20.32 -8.60 -7.85
N THR A 417 20.00 -7.31 -7.93
CA THR A 417 19.34 -6.69 -9.09
C THR A 417 20.37 -6.05 -9.98
N GLU A 418 20.37 -6.41 -11.24
CA GLU A 418 21.30 -5.84 -12.24
C GLU A 418 21.12 -4.31 -12.34
N GLY A 419 22.24 -3.58 -12.42
CA GLY A 419 22.25 -2.12 -12.46
C GLY A 419 21.90 -1.42 -11.15
N MET A 420 21.69 -2.18 -10.07
CA MET A 420 21.43 -1.65 -8.73
C MET A 420 22.58 -2.03 -7.79
N TYR A 421 23.04 -1.06 -7.05
CA TYR A 421 24.14 -1.19 -6.07
C TYR A 421 23.73 -0.56 -4.75
N TYR A 422 24.49 -0.88 -3.70
CA TYR A 422 24.48 -0.11 -2.48
C TYR A 422 25.74 0.75 -2.42
N TYR A 423 25.57 2.04 -2.10
CA TYR A 423 26.65 2.91 -1.68
C TYR A 423 26.68 2.93 -0.16
N TYR A 424 27.84 2.58 0.39
CA TYR A 424 28.07 2.63 1.83
C TYR A 424 28.74 3.95 2.18
N THR A 425 28.05 4.81 2.93
CA THR A 425 28.61 6.07 3.44
C THR A 425 29.80 5.79 4.35
N ASN A 426 29.75 4.67 5.05
CA ASN A 426 30.86 4.12 5.80
C ASN A 426 30.86 2.59 5.66
N PRO A 427 31.86 1.97 5.00
CA PRO A 427 31.92 0.51 4.79
C PRO A 427 31.96 -0.31 6.08
N LEU A 428 32.43 0.30 7.20
CA LEU A 428 32.49 -0.36 8.50
C LEU A 428 31.12 -0.38 9.19
N THR A 429 30.31 0.61 8.93
CA THR A 429 29.01 0.79 9.60
C THR A 429 27.84 0.25 8.80
N LEU A 430 28.01 -0.03 7.51
CA LEU A 430 26.94 -0.39 6.57
C LEU A 430 25.79 0.62 6.48
N SER A 431 25.96 1.84 6.96
CA SER A 431 25.08 2.94 6.61
C SER A 431 25.07 3.08 5.10
N ARG A 432 23.91 2.82 4.47
CA ARG A 432 23.86 2.63 3.02
C ARG A 432 22.53 3.10 2.43
N TYR A 433 22.61 3.47 1.17
CA TYR A 433 21.41 3.70 0.36
C TYR A 433 21.55 3.07 -1.02
N PRO A 434 20.44 2.74 -1.68
CA PRO A 434 20.47 2.19 -3.03
C PRO A 434 20.89 3.24 -4.03
N ILE A 435 21.75 2.84 -4.96
CA ILE A 435 22.14 3.62 -6.13
C ILE A 435 21.89 2.81 -7.39
N PHE A 436 21.67 3.51 -8.50
CA PHE A 436 21.35 2.92 -9.80
C PHE A 436 22.38 3.38 -10.82
N GLU A 437 23.00 2.43 -11.51
CA GLU A 437 23.95 2.69 -12.57
C GLU A 437 23.22 2.98 -13.87
N ILE A 438 23.62 4.07 -14.52
CA ILE A 438 23.23 4.42 -15.87
C ILE A 438 24.53 4.53 -16.68
N LYS A 439 24.66 3.76 -17.76
CA LYS A 439 25.82 3.87 -18.64
C LYS A 439 25.54 4.88 -19.73
N ASP A 440 26.48 5.82 -19.90
CA ASP A 440 26.45 6.75 -21.02
C ASP A 440 26.90 6.08 -22.34
N LYS A 441 26.93 6.87 -23.39
CA LYS A 441 27.28 6.43 -24.74
C LYS A 441 28.71 5.91 -24.89
N GLU A 442 29.59 6.35 -24.03
CA GLU A 442 30.99 5.97 -23.97
C GLU A 442 31.24 4.76 -23.08
N GLY A 443 30.13 4.19 -22.50
CA GLY A 443 30.19 3.08 -21.56
C GLY A 443 30.62 3.50 -20.17
N LYS A 444 30.71 4.81 -19.90
CA LYS A 444 31.04 5.34 -18.59
C LYS A 444 29.83 5.29 -17.68
N SER A 445 30.02 4.80 -16.47
CA SER A 445 28.97 4.68 -15.47
C SER A 445 28.66 6.01 -14.81
N HIS A 446 27.39 6.38 -14.80
CA HIS A 446 26.81 7.45 -14.01
C HIS A 446 25.91 6.82 -12.95
N TYR A 447 25.81 7.45 -11.81
CA TYR A 447 25.00 6.93 -10.72
C TYR A 447 23.88 7.89 -10.36
N THR A 448 22.71 7.30 -10.03
CA THR A 448 21.58 8.05 -9.47
C THR A 448 21.17 7.39 -8.16
N ARG A 449 20.54 8.15 -7.27
CA ARG A 449 19.89 7.63 -6.07
C ARG A 449 18.47 8.17 -5.96
N TYR A 450 17.66 7.55 -5.13
CA TYR A 450 16.40 8.19 -4.75
C TYR A 450 16.66 9.53 -4.07
N GLU A 451 15.82 10.52 -4.37
CA GLU A 451 15.93 11.86 -3.78
C GLU A 451 15.83 11.79 -2.25
N ASN A 452 14.87 10.98 -1.75
CA ASN A 452 14.65 10.73 -0.33
C ASN A 452 15.58 9.67 0.28
N PHE A 453 16.61 9.19 -0.42
CA PHE A 453 17.58 8.14 -0.07
C PHE A 453 17.01 6.71 0.03
N VAL A 454 15.79 6.51 0.48
CA VAL A 454 15.21 5.20 0.78
C VAL A 454 14.19 4.71 -0.28
N GLY A 455 13.72 5.62 -1.15
CA GLY A 455 12.74 5.29 -2.18
C GLY A 455 11.39 4.88 -1.60
N PRO A 456 10.72 3.86 -2.17
CA PRO A 456 9.37 3.45 -1.77
C PRO A 456 9.27 2.81 -0.38
N GLU A 457 10.39 2.53 0.29
CA GLU A 457 10.37 2.03 1.67
C GLU A 457 9.70 3.00 2.66
N VAL A 458 9.58 4.29 2.31
CA VAL A 458 8.90 5.30 3.14
C VAL A 458 7.41 5.05 3.31
N TYR A 459 6.79 4.23 2.45
CA TYR A 459 5.38 3.88 2.59
C TYR A 459 5.11 2.97 3.79
N HIS A 460 6.10 2.18 4.19
CA HIS A 460 5.97 1.25 5.31
C HIS A 460 6.07 1.97 6.65
N ASN A 461 5.08 1.78 7.50
CA ASN A 461 5.16 2.21 8.88
C ASN A 461 6.08 1.27 9.67
N LYS A 462 7.36 1.66 9.81
CA LYS A 462 8.38 0.85 10.46
C LYS A 462 8.16 0.63 11.97
N ILE A 463 7.33 1.44 12.60
CA ILE A 463 6.98 1.32 14.02
C ILE A 463 6.25 0.00 14.29
N VAL A 464 5.38 -0.39 13.36
CA VAL A 464 4.59 -1.63 13.47
C VAL A 464 5.16 -2.78 12.63
N SER A 465 5.87 -2.47 11.52
CA SER A 465 6.26 -3.48 10.53
C SER A 465 7.73 -3.92 10.59
N TRP A 466 8.58 -3.26 11.39
CA TRP A 466 10.02 -3.56 11.41
C TRP A 466 10.54 -4.00 12.77
N PRO A 467 10.77 -5.31 12.98
CA PRO A 467 11.42 -5.81 14.20
C PRO A 467 12.91 -5.41 14.25
N TYR A 468 13.38 -5.05 15.44
CA TYR A 468 14.76 -4.70 15.71
C TYR A 468 15.20 -5.19 17.08
N GLU A 469 16.51 -5.26 17.34
CA GLU A 469 17.03 -5.52 18.68
C GLU A 469 16.86 -4.28 19.56
N PRO A 470 16.09 -4.33 20.68
CA PRO A 470 15.79 -3.16 21.50
C PRO A 470 16.96 -2.65 22.35
N GLY A 471 18.02 -3.46 22.46
CA GLY A 471 19.18 -3.13 23.29
C GLY A 471 18.79 -2.85 24.73
N SER A 472 19.53 -1.94 25.36
CA SER A 472 19.38 -1.65 26.81
C SER A 472 18.01 -1.10 27.23
N CYS A 473 17.12 -0.70 26.33
CA CYS A 473 15.72 -0.41 26.69
C CYS A 473 15.04 -1.67 27.25
N PHE A 474 15.40 -2.84 26.79
CA PHE A 474 14.81 -4.11 27.25
C PHE A 474 15.16 -4.48 28.70
N LYS A 475 16.21 -3.85 29.29
CA LYS A 475 16.57 -4.04 30.70
C LYS A 475 15.47 -3.67 31.68
N ALA A 476 14.62 -2.69 31.32
CA ALA A 476 13.46 -2.33 32.15
C ALA A 476 12.48 -3.49 32.25
N ILE A 477 12.24 -4.21 31.15
CA ILE A 477 11.33 -5.35 31.07
C ILE A 477 11.88 -6.52 31.91
N ALA A 478 13.16 -6.88 31.72
CA ALA A 478 13.81 -7.95 32.48
C ALA A 478 13.88 -7.64 34.00
N MET A 479 14.18 -6.39 34.35
CA MET A 479 14.21 -5.95 35.75
C MET A 479 12.84 -5.97 36.38
N ALA A 480 11.80 -5.49 35.67
CA ALA A 480 10.43 -5.52 36.14
C ALA A 480 9.95 -6.96 36.41
N SER A 481 10.28 -7.89 35.51
CA SER A 481 9.96 -9.30 35.63
C SER A 481 10.57 -9.91 36.90
N ALA A 482 11.88 -9.67 37.15
CA ALA A 482 12.58 -10.20 38.28
C ALA A 482 12.15 -9.56 39.62
N ILE A 483 11.72 -8.31 39.61
CA ILE A 483 11.19 -7.65 40.82
C ILE A 483 9.80 -8.18 41.13
N ASP A 484 8.95 -8.39 40.13
CA ASP A 484 7.58 -8.86 40.28
C ASP A 484 7.53 -10.29 40.83
N ASP A 485 8.43 -11.14 40.38
CA ASP A 485 8.58 -12.53 40.91
C ASP A 485 9.20 -12.57 42.30
N GLY A 486 9.91 -11.52 42.71
CA GLY A 486 10.59 -11.43 44.00
C GLY A 486 12.05 -11.93 44.00
N ASP A 487 12.61 -12.28 42.87
CA ASP A 487 13.99 -12.71 42.70
C ASP A 487 15.00 -11.64 43.10
N VAL A 488 14.66 -10.39 42.85
CA VAL A 488 15.43 -9.21 43.24
C VAL A 488 14.51 -8.09 43.76
N THR A 489 15.12 -7.14 44.47
CA THR A 489 14.47 -5.87 44.87
C THR A 489 15.34 -4.71 44.39
N PRO A 490 14.84 -3.47 44.36
CA PRO A 490 15.68 -2.30 44.03
C PRO A 490 16.96 -2.20 44.84
N ASN A 491 16.97 -2.74 46.07
CA ASN A 491 18.08 -2.71 47.01
C ASN A 491 18.95 -3.98 47.03
N THR A 492 18.55 -5.02 46.27
CA THR A 492 19.40 -6.23 46.13
C THR A 492 20.75 -5.83 45.58
N THR A 493 21.83 -6.26 46.26
CA THR A 493 23.19 -5.87 45.90
C THR A 493 23.86 -6.91 44.99
N TYR A 494 24.69 -6.39 44.13
CA TYR A 494 25.52 -7.15 43.17
C TYR A 494 26.94 -6.55 43.16
N ASN A 495 27.97 -7.41 43.13
CA ASN A 495 29.36 -6.98 43.05
C ASN A 495 29.83 -6.96 41.57
N ASP A 496 29.86 -5.78 40.99
CA ASP A 496 30.29 -5.51 39.62
C ASP A 496 31.82 -5.36 39.56
N SER A 497 32.53 -6.48 39.66
CA SER A 497 33.99 -6.51 39.81
C SER A 497 34.77 -6.85 38.53
N GLY A 498 34.06 -7.20 37.45
CA GLY A 498 34.70 -7.61 36.18
C GLY A 498 33.73 -8.28 35.20
N PRO A 499 34.24 -8.77 34.07
CA PRO A 499 33.46 -9.54 33.12
C PRO A 499 32.82 -10.77 33.74
N ILE A 500 31.66 -11.18 33.24
CA ILE A 500 31.03 -12.44 33.62
C ILE A 500 31.21 -13.44 32.48
N GLY A 501 31.87 -14.56 32.78
CA GLY A 501 31.94 -15.70 31.88
C GLY A 501 30.60 -16.44 31.81
N VAL A 502 30.24 -16.85 30.61
CA VAL A 502 29.04 -17.65 30.32
C VAL A 502 29.38 -18.75 29.30
N ASP A 503 28.57 -19.80 29.26
CA ASP A 503 28.77 -21.00 28.43
C ASP A 503 30.15 -21.65 28.74
N MET A 504 30.25 -22.24 29.91
CA MET A 504 31.49 -22.93 30.32
C MET A 504 31.74 -24.17 29.46
N ASN A 505 32.82 -24.15 28.72
CA ASN A 505 33.28 -25.31 27.96
C ASN A 505 33.85 -26.38 28.93
N VAL A 506 33.13 -27.48 29.08
CA VAL A 506 33.46 -28.55 30.01
C VAL A 506 34.81 -29.26 29.71
N TYR A 507 35.28 -29.19 28.47
CA TYR A 507 36.54 -29.82 28.05
C TYR A 507 37.75 -28.94 28.33
N THR A 508 37.59 -27.60 28.23
CA THR A 508 38.68 -26.65 28.39
C THR A 508 38.71 -25.99 29.76
N GLY A 509 37.57 -26.03 30.47
CA GLY A 509 37.36 -25.32 31.73
C GLY A 509 37.37 -23.80 31.60
N LYS A 510 37.22 -23.30 30.37
CA LYS A 510 37.13 -21.86 30.07
C LYS A 510 35.72 -21.50 29.62
N TYR A 511 35.36 -20.26 29.80
CA TYR A 511 34.11 -19.72 29.25
C TYR A 511 34.26 -19.39 27.76
N ASP A 512 33.27 -19.73 26.97
CA ASP A 512 33.29 -19.45 25.56
C ASP A 512 32.97 -17.97 25.26
N PHE A 513 32.22 -17.29 26.16
CA PHE A 513 31.86 -15.87 26.03
C PHE A 513 32.06 -15.11 27.35
N GLU A 514 32.31 -13.81 27.22
CA GLU A 514 32.43 -12.89 28.35
C GLU A 514 31.47 -11.71 28.17
N ILE A 515 30.55 -11.50 29.10
CA ILE A 515 29.67 -10.33 29.15
C ILE A 515 30.41 -9.19 29.85
N LYS A 516 30.46 -8.02 29.18
CA LYS A 516 31.14 -6.81 29.66
C LYS A 516 30.19 -5.63 29.70
N ASN A 517 30.43 -4.70 30.60
CA ASN A 517 29.78 -3.39 30.58
C ASN A 517 30.41 -2.50 29.50
N SER A 518 29.67 -1.54 29.00
CA SER A 518 30.18 -0.54 28.06
C SER A 518 31.06 0.53 28.73
N SER A 519 30.91 0.75 30.04
CA SER A 519 31.50 1.88 30.78
C SER A 519 32.26 1.53 32.07
N GLY A 520 32.93 0.37 32.11
CA GLY A 520 33.70 -0.04 33.26
C GLY A 520 32.89 -0.77 34.34
N TYR A 521 33.49 -0.90 35.55
CA TYR A 521 32.95 -1.70 36.67
C TYR A 521 32.83 -0.82 37.91
N TYR A 522 31.77 -1.04 38.71
CA TYR A 522 31.35 -0.12 39.76
C TYR A 522 31.45 -0.71 41.18
N GLY A 523 31.95 -1.94 41.32
CA GLY A 523 32.04 -2.61 42.63
C GLY A 523 30.67 -3.00 43.18
N LEU A 524 30.48 -2.87 44.48
CA LEU A 524 29.18 -3.24 45.11
C LEU A 524 28.09 -2.20 44.79
N VAL A 525 27.11 -2.58 43.99
CA VAL A 525 26.00 -1.75 43.58
C VAL A 525 24.67 -2.43 43.87
N ASN A 526 23.58 -1.66 43.92
CA ASN A 526 22.23 -2.20 44.00
C ASN A 526 21.53 -2.23 42.61
N MET A 527 20.37 -2.88 42.51
CA MET A 527 19.65 -3.05 41.25
C MET A 527 19.20 -1.70 40.64
N SER A 528 18.89 -0.71 41.48
CA SER A 528 18.59 0.65 41.02
C SER A 528 19.80 1.27 40.30
N THR A 529 21.00 1.08 40.80
CA THR A 529 22.27 1.51 40.15
C THR A 529 22.58 0.67 38.88
N VAL A 530 22.31 -0.64 38.90
CA VAL A 530 22.45 -1.53 37.72
C VAL A 530 21.63 -0.98 36.54
N LEU A 531 20.37 -0.62 36.81
CA LEU A 531 19.50 -0.05 35.76
C LEU A 531 19.93 1.37 35.34
N ALA A 532 20.25 2.22 36.33
CA ALA A 532 20.65 3.62 36.08
C ALA A 532 21.97 3.72 35.30
N LYS A 533 22.98 2.88 35.59
CA LYS A 533 24.26 2.82 34.87
C LYS A 533 24.23 1.87 33.67
N SER A 534 23.10 1.22 33.43
CA SER A 534 22.91 0.30 32.29
C SER A 534 23.91 -0.85 32.26
N LEU A 535 24.17 -1.51 33.42
CA LEU A 535 25.19 -2.55 33.55
C LEU A 535 24.72 -3.88 32.93
N ASN A 536 25.42 -4.39 31.91
CA ASN A 536 25.13 -5.69 31.29
C ASN A 536 25.42 -6.85 32.29
N THR A 537 26.51 -6.75 33.02
CA THR A 537 26.90 -7.73 34.05
C THR A 537 25.84 -7.85 35.15
N GLY A 538 25.27 -6.71 35.58
CA GLY A 538 24.17 -6.68 36.54
C GLY A 538 22.91 -7.34 36.02
N MET A 539 22.59 -7.15 34.72
CA MET A 539 21.44 -7.81 34.09
C MET A 539 21.68 -9.31 33.88
N THR A 540 22.91 -9.73 33.60
CA THR A 540 23.28 -11.15 33.59
C THR A 540 23.05 -11.79 34.97
N PHE A 541 23.40 -11.09 36.07
CA PHE A 541 23.07 -11.56 37.41
C PHE A 541 21.58 -11.71 37.65
N VAL A 542 20.77 -10.72 37.19
CA VAL A 542 19.30 -10.75 37.30
C VAL A 542 18.71 -11.91 36.49
N SER A 543 19.14 -12.10 35.22
CA SER A 543 18.62 -13.17 34.37
C SER A 543 18.97 -14.58 34.91
N LYS A 544 20.17 -14.76 35.46
CA LYS A 544 20.58 -16.03 36.12
C LYS A 544 19.74 -16.35 37.35
N LYS A 545 19.29 -15.34 38.11
CA LYS A 545 18.37 -15.54 39.23
C LYS A 545 16.99 -15.98 38.80
N MET A 546 16.47 -15.33 37.77
CA MET A 546 15.14 -15.56 37.21
C MET A 546 15.08 -16.90 36.43
N GLY A 547 16.10 -17.21 35.68
CA GLY A 547 16.13 -18.37 34.78
C GLY A 547 15.28 -18.18 33.50
N ALA A 548 15.57 -19.04 32.49
CA ALA A 548 15.03 -18.90 31.16
C ALA A 548 13.48 -19.06 31.08
N ALA A 549 12.95 -20.08 31.75
CA ALA A 549 11.54 -20.39 31.71
C ALA A 549 10.67 -19.26 32.29
N LEU A 550 11.06 -18.70 33.42
CA LEU A 550 10.36 -17.61 34.08
C LEU A 550 10.44 -16.34 33.23
N PHE A 551 11.64 -16.00 32.74
CA PHE A 551 11.85 -14.83 31.90
C PHE A 551 10.99 -14.93 30.63
N TYR A 552 11.00 -16.06 29.93
CA TYR A 552 10.15 -16.29 28.77
C TYR A 552 8.64 -16.13 29.08
N SER A 553 8.21 -16.59 30.26
CA SER A 553 6.81 -16.42 30.68
C SER A 553 6.43 -14.94 30.82
N TYR A 554 7.32 -14.10 31.34
CA TYR A 554 7.11 -12.66 31.42
C TYR A 554 7.15 -11.99 30.05
N LEU A 555 8.05 -12.41 29.15
CA LEU A 555 8.06 -11.92 27.76
C LEU A 555 6.71 -12.17 27.09
N LYS A 556 6.10 -13.34 27.32
CA LYS A 556 4.74 -13.64 26.85
C LYS A 556 3.69 -12.75 27.53
N LYS A 557 3.77 -12.54 28.85
CA LYS A 557 2.84 -11.65 29.56
C LYS A 557 2.91 -10.22 29.02
N PHE A 558 4.10 -9.69 28.72
CA PHE A 558 4.32 -8.37 28.12
C PHE A 558 3.92 -8.26 26.65
N GLY A 559 3.49 -9.36 26.03
CA GLY A 559 2.98 -9.36 24.65
C GLY A 559 4.04 -9.48 23.55
N PHE A 560 5.31 -9.79 23.88
CA PHE A 560 6.37 -9.88 22.86
C PHE A 560 6.29 -11.11 21.97
N LEU A 561 5.46 -12.10 22.30
CA LEU A 561 5.27 -13.31 21.50
C LEU A 561 4.00 -13.27 20.66
N ASP A 562 3.22 -12.20 20.77
CA ASP A 562 1.96 -12.01 20.08
C ASP A 562 1.99 -10.66 19.33
N ARG A 563 1.14 -10.49 18.32
CA ARG A 563 0.86 -9.16 17.75
C ARG A 563 0.13 -8.31 18.76
N THR A 564 0.23 -7.00 18.63
CA THR A 564 -0.48 -6.07 19.52
C THR A 564 -1.92 -5.89 19.12
N ASP A 565 -2.28 -6.35 17.91
CA ASP A 565 -3.59 -6.18 17.28
C ASP A 565 -3.98 -4.71 17.09
N ILE A 566 -2.97 -3.83 16.92
CA ILE A 566 -3.21 -2.46 16.45
C ILE A 566 -3.70 -2.51 14.99
N GLU A 567 -4.57 -1.56 14.60
CA GLU A 567 -5.27 -1.56 13.32
C GLU A 567 -4.34 -1.25 12.12
N PHE A 568 -3.37 -2.14 11.89
CA PHE A 568 -2.51 -2.15 10.71
C PHE A 568 -2.37 -3.57 10.16
N ASP A 569 -2.70 -3.74 8.88
CA ASP A 569 -2.55 -5.01 8.16
C ASP A 569 -1.09 -5.48 8.04
N THR A 570 -0.15 -4.54 8.17
CA THR A 570 1.30 -4.78 8.03
C THR A 570 2.02 -5.03 9.35
N GLU A 571 1.30 -5.21 10.47
CA GLU A 571 1.92 -5.48 11.76
C GLU A 571 2.79 -6.74 11.72
N ALA A 572 4.08 -6.58 12.04
CA ALA A 572 5.04 -7.66 12.13
C ALA A 572 5.16 -8.17 13.58
N LEU A 573 5.60 -9.41 13.70
CA LEU A 573 5.97 -10.01 14.98
C LEU A 573 7.50 -10.04 15.12
N GLY A 574 8.01 -9.68 16.31
CA GLY A 574 9.41 -9.89 16.67
C GLY A 574 9.76 -11.39 16.73
N LYS A 575 11.04 -11.68 16.87
CA LYS A 575 11.54 -13.05 16.95
C LYS A 575 12.19 -13.30 18.32
N ILE A 576 11.61 -14.21 19.08
CA ILE A 576 12.15 -14.70 20.35
C ILE A 576 12.02 -16.23 20.32
N GLU A 577 13.17 -16.92 20.36
CA GLU A 577 13.19 -18.38 20.35
C GLU A 577 12.59 -18.94 21.65
N TYR A 578 12.10 -20.18 21.62
CA TYR A 578 11.55 -20.83 22.80
C TYR A 578 12.65 -21.11 23.83
N PHE A 579 12.36 -20.92 25.10
CA PHE A 579 13.34 -20.84 26.19
C PHE A 579 14.18 -22.11 26.43
N ASP A 580 13.72 -23.29 26.05
CA ASP A 580 14.45 -24.55 26.27
C ASP A 580 15.68 -24.68 25.36
N GLY A 581 15.76 -23.89 24.30
CA GLY A 581 16.94 -23.77 23.44
C GLY A 581 17.96 -22.72 23.93
N TRP A 582 17.65 -21.92 24.93
CA TRP A 582 18.56 -20.85 25.35
C TRP A 582 19.80 -21.35 26.06
N THR A 583 20.97 -20.94 25.58
CA THR A 583 22.23 -21.07 26.26
C THR A 583 22.33 -20.06 27.41
N GLU A 584 23.38 -20.16 28.24
CA GLU A 584 23.63 -19.20 29.33
C GLU A 584 23.93 -17.79 28.76
N SER A 585 24.63 -17.73 27.62
CA SER A 585 24.91 -16.48 26.92
C SER A 585 23.61 -15.84 26.33
N GLU A 586 22.74 -16.65 25.73
CA GLU A 586 21.47 -16.16 25.20
C GLU A 586 20.55 -15.66 26.32
N LEU A 587 20.40 -16.38 27.41
CA LEU A 587 19.65 -15.89 28.57
C LEU A 587 20.21 -14.55 29.09
N ALA A 588 21.55 -14.39 29.13
CA ALA A 588 22.17 -13.15 29.55
C ALA A 588 21.91 -12.01 28.54
N THR A 589 22.11 -12.28 27.23
CA THR A 589 21.93 -11.25 26.18
C THR A 589 20.51 -10.81 26.02
N HIS A 590 19.54 -11.73 26.12
CA HIS A 590 18.11 -11.41 26.08
C HIS A 590 17.72 -10.42 27.19
N ALA A 591 18.31 -10.55 28.40
CA ALA A 591 17.99 -9.63 29.49
C ALA A 591 18.45 -8.18 29.26
N PHE A 592 19.34 -7.94 28.30
CA PHE A 592 19.71 -6.58 27.89
C PHE A 592 19.40 -6.28 26.42
N GLY A 593 18.49 -7.06 25.80
CA GLY A 593 17.85 -6.77 24.53
C GLY A 593 18.67 -7.07 23.29
N GLN A 594 19.55 -8.08 23.37
CA GLN A 594 20.30 -8.61 22.22
C GLN A 594 19.98 -10.09 22.00
N GLY A 595 20.10 -10.55 20.75
CA GLY A 595 19.74 -11.93 20.37
C GLY A 595 18.23 -12.19 20.27
N LEU A 596 17.40 -11.16 20.43
CA LEU A 596 15.96 -11.17 20.18
C LEU A 596 15.56 -9.91 19.42
N THR A 597 14.43 -9.98 18.71
CA THR A 597 13.89 -8.79 18.04
C THR A 597 12.45 -8.54 18.45
N VAL A 598 12.08 -7.27 18.54
CA VAL A 598 10.72 -6.80 18.85
C VAL A 598 10.38 -5.62 17.95
N THR A 599 9.10 -5.34 17.72
CA THR A 599 8.68 -4.10 17.05
C THR A 599 8.69 -2.94 18.03
N MET A 600 8.74 -1.72 17.49
CA MET A 600 8.73 -0.52 18.34
C MET A 600 7.40 -0.37 19.10
N ILE A 601 6.26 -0.73 18.47
CA ILE A 601 4.96 -0.74 19.14
C ILE A 601 4.91 -1.73 20.30
N GLN A 602 5.47 -2.95 20.16
CA GLN A 602 5.55 -3.92 21.24
C GLN A 602 6.36 -3.38 22.43
N LEU A 603 7.50 -2.75 22.15
CA LEU A 603 8.33 -2.17 23.21
C LEU A 603 7.64 -1.00 23.90
N ALA A 604 7.04 -0.08 23.14
CA ALA A 604 6.31 1.07 23.67
C ALA A 604 5.13 0.62 24.56
N ASN A 605 4.37 -0.40 24.12
CA ASN A 605 3.24 -0.93 24.88
C ASN A 605 3.69 -1.63 26.18
N ALA A 606 4.84 -2.31 26.16
CA ALA A 606 5.43 -2.89 27.40
C ALA A 606 5.85 -1.80 28.40
N TYR A 607 6.39 -0.66 27.92
CA TYR A 607 6.68 0.50 28.78
C TYR A 607 5.40 1.16 29.28
N ALA A 608 4.38 1.27 28.43
CA ALA A 608 3.06 1.74 28.84
C ALA A 608 2.46 0.89 29.97
N ALA A 609 2.63 -0.45 29.90
CA ALA A 609 2.20 -1.34 30.98
C ALA A 609 2.95 -1.08 32.30
N ILE A 610 4.26 -0.80 32.24
CA ILE A 610 5.04 -0.40 33.44
C ILE A 610 4.51 0.94 33.99
N ALA A 611 4.18 1.90 33.16
CA ALA A 611 3.66 3.20 33.56
C ALA A 611 2.20 3.14 34.07
N ASN A 612 1.43 2.18 33.58
CA ASN A 612 -0.01 2.01 33.87
C ASN A 612 -0.28 1.03 35.03
N GLY A 613 0.52 1.07 36.09
CA GLY A 613 0.30 0.19 37.25
C GLY A 613 0.42 -1.30 36.95
N GLY A 614 1.06 -1.69 35.87
CA GLY A 614 1.31 -3.07 35.45
C GLY A 614 0.21 -3.69 34.56
N VAL A 615 -0.68 -2.90 33.99
CA VAL A 615 -1.73 -3.36 33.09
C VAL A 615 -1.32 -3.11 31.64
N LEU A 616 -1.32 -4.17 30.85
CA LEU A 616 -1.10 -4.10 29.39
C LEU A 616 -2.44 -3.77 28.71
N MET A 617 -2.48 -2.66 27.98
CA MET A 617 -3.61 -2.26 27.16
C MET A 617 -3.39 -2.71 25.71
N GLN A 618 -4.47 -2.90 24.96
CA GLN A 618 -4.39 -3.04 23.52
C GLN A 618 -4.13 -1.65 22.90
N PRO A 619 -3.02 -1.46 22.18
CA PRO A 619 -2.83 -0.19 21.48
C PRO A 619 -3.83 -0.08 20.32
N HIS A 620 -4.36 1.12 20.13
CA HIS A 620 -5.31 1.41 19.05
C HIS A 620 -5.04 2.79 18.47
N ILE A 621 -5.33 2.94 17.18
CA ILE A 621 -5.15 4.20 16.45
C ILE A 621 -6.48 4.76 15.95
N VAL A 622 -7.53 3.97 15.91
CA VAL A 622 -8.88 4.41 15.55
C VAL A 622 -9.67 4.69 16.83
N SER A 623 -10.21 5.90 16.94
CA SER A 623 -11.09 6.29 18.06
C SER A 623 -12.57 6.10 17.73
N GLU A 624 -12.96 6.38 16.47
CA GLU A 624 -14.36 6.32 16.04
C GLU A 624 -14.43 5.83 14.58
N VAL A 625 -15.47 5.06 14.28
CA VAL A 625 -15.91 4.79 12.91
C VAL A 625 -17.32 5.35 12.78
N ARG A 626 -17.50 6.31 11.87
CA ARG A 626 -18.77 7.00 11.62
C ARG A 626 -19.36 6.48 10.32
N HIS A 627 -20.49 5.84 10.40
CA HIS A 627 -21.18 5.25 9.26
C HIS A 627 -22.06 6.26 8.53
N ASP A 628 -22.29 6.05 7.24
CA ASP A 628 -23.14 6.89 6.38
C ASP A 628 -24.59 7.00 6.93
N ASP A 629 -25.08 6.01 7.65
CA ASP A 629 -26.41 6.04 8.30
C ASP A 629 -26.47 6.91 9.58
N GLY A 630 -25.36 7.54 9.96
CA GLY A 630 -25.21 8.37 11.16
C GLY A 630 -24.92 7.60 12.44
N THR A 631 -24.74 6.29 12.38
CA THR A 631 -24.28 5.52 13.54
C THR A 631 -22.78 5.70 13.76
N ILE A 632 -22.36 5.67 15.02
CA ILE A 632 -20.95 5.86 15.41
C ILE A 632 -20.52 4.69 16.27
N ASN A 633 -19.46 4.02 15.86
CA ASN A 633 -18.78 3.01 16.64
C ASN A 633 -17.57 3.66 17.32
N ILE A 634 -17.56 3.70 18.65
CA ILE A 634 -16.45 4.25 19.45
C ILE A 634 -15.58 3.09 19.91
N THR A 635 -14.27 3.25 19.81
CA THR A 635 -13.30 2.28 20.32
C THR A 635 -13.13 2.48 21.83
N ASP A 636 -13.61 1.54 22.62
CA ASP A 636 -13.38 1.54 24.06
C ASP A 636 -11.98 1.01 24.39
N PRO A 637 -11.27 1.59 25.37
CA PRO A 637 -10.00 1.07 25.85
C PRO A 637 -10.10 -0.39 26.29
N HIS A 638 -9.24 -1.25 25.75
CA HIS A 638 -9.26 -2.67 26.04
C HIS A 638 -8.06 -3.09 26.91
N GLU A 639 -8.35 -3.60 28.12
CA GLU A 639 -7.37 -4.19 29.00
C GLU A 639 -7.09 -5.63 28.56
N VAL A 640 -5.84 -5.91 28.09
CA VAL A 640 -5.44 -7.25 27.68
C VAL A 640 -5.18 -8.14 28.90
N ARG A 641 -4.34 -7.68 29.81
CA ARG A 641 -3.99 -8.42 31.05
C ARG A 641 -3.14 -7.58 32.01
N ARG A 642 -3.14 -7.96 33.28
CA ARG A 642 -2.12 -7.51 34.22
C ARG A 642 -0.82 -8.29 34.01
N VAL A 643 0.29 -7.58 33.79
CA VAL A 643 1.61 -8.16 33.51
C VAL A 643 2.47 -8.23 34.77
N ILE A 644 2.48 -7.15 35.55
CA ILE A 644 3.17 -6.98 36.80
C ILE A 644 2.25 -6.35 37.85
N SER A 645 2.62 -6.44 39.11
CA SER A 645 1.89 -5.81 40.22
C SER A 645 2.05 -4.28 40.20
N GLU A 646 1.08 -3.56 40.83
CA GLU A 646 1.19 -2.11 41.01
C GLU A 646 2.43 -1.70 41.81
N ASP A 647 2.79 -2.50 42.81
CA ASP A 647 4.01 -2.28 43.59
C ASP A 647 5.29 -2.38 42.75
N THR A 648 5.34 -3.37 41.85
CA THR A 648 6.46 -3.51 40.92
C THR A 648 6.50 -2.33 39.93
N SER A 649 5.35 -1.92 39.39
CA SER A 649 5.23 -0.74 38.52
C SER A 649 5.77 0.52 39.22
N ALA A 650 5.32 0.77 40.45
CA ALA A 650 5.78 1.93 41.23
C ALA A 650 7.31 1.88 41.53
N LYS A 651 7.86 0.70 41.81
CA LYS A 651 9.31 0.51 42.01
C LYS A 651 10.07 0.78 40.71
N MET A 652 9.60 0.24 39.59
CA MET A 652 10.22 0.44 38.28
C MET A 652 10.19 1.89 37.85
N SER A 653 9.08 2.60 38.00
CA SER A 653 8.97 4.03 37.71
C SER A 653 10.01 4.85 38.47
N LYS A 654 10.19 4.59 39.77
CA LYS A 654 11.24 5.23 40.58
C LYS A 654 12.66 4.91 40.09
N MET A 655 12.91 3.67 39.69
CA MET A 655 14.22 3.25 39.16
C MET A 655 14.52 3.89 37.81
N LEU A 656 13.52 4.05 36.94
CA LEU A 656 13.66 4.71 35.66
C LEU A 656 13.83 6.24 35.82
N VAL A 657 13.14 6.87 36.78
CA VAL A 657 13.43 8.28 37.15
C VAL A 657 14.87 8.40 37.64
N ASN A 658 15.36 7.48 38.47
CA ASN A 658 16.76 7.49 38.89
C ASN A 658 17.75 7.35 37.71
N ALA A 659 17.37 6.64 36.66
CA ALA A 659 18.19 6.51 35.45
C ALA A 659 18.32 7.85 34.68
N VAL A 660 17.32 8.72 34.75
CA VAL A 660 17.37 10.09 34.23
C VAL A 660 18.12 11.01 35.17
N GLU A 661 17.79 11.02 36.47
CA GLU A 661 18.39 11.95 37.42
C GLU A 661 19.91 11.67 37.68
N ASN A 662 20.31 10.40 37.80
CA ASN A 662 21.63 10.01 38.23
C ASN A 662 22.36 9.02 37.28
N GLY A 663 21.70 8.64 36.17
CA GLY A 663 22.17 7.59 35.30
C GLY A 663 22.60 8.07 33.88
N VAL A 664 22.48 7.15 32.93
CA VAL A 664 22.92 7.35 31.54
C VAL A 664 21.86 8.09 30.68
N ALA A 665 20.65 8.30 31.20
CA ALA A 665 19.57 8.98 30.50
C ALA A 665 19.42 10.47 30.91
N LYS A 666 20.44 11.07 31.51
CA LYS A 666 20.40 12.43 32.07
C LYS A 666 20.07 13.52 31.05
N GLU A 667 20.32 13.30 29.78
CA GLU A 667 20.00 14.23 28.70
C GLU A 667 18.46 14.36 28.48
N ALA A 668 17.67 13.41 28.98
CA ALA A 668 16.20 13.47 28.95
C ALA A 668 15.62 14.27 30.15
N ARG A 669 16.45 14.80 31.05
CA ARG A 669 16.00 15.53 32.24
C ARG A 669 15.31 16.84 31.87
N ILE A 670 14.15 17.07 32.51
CA ILE A 670 13.40 18.33 32.46
C ILE A 670 13.24 18.83 33.89
N ASP A 671 13.71 20.04 34.20
CA ASP A 671 13.75 20.56 35.58
C ASP A 671 12.37 20.66 36.27
N THR A 672 11.30 20.74 35.48
CA THR A 672 9.92 20.87 35.98
C THR A 672 9.18 19.54 36.10
N HIS A 673 9.74 18.41 35.61
CA HIS A 673 9.06 17.13 35.55
C HIS A 673 10.00 15.97 35.88
N TYR A 674 9.49 14.97 36.59
CA TYR A 674 10.19 13.70 36.75
C TYR A 674 9.99 12.85 35.48
N ILE A 675 11.06 12.67 34.75
CA ILE A 675 11.07 11.80 33.56
C ILE A 675 11.59 10.43 33.96
N ALA A 676 10.82 9.41 33.60
CA ALA A 676 11.24 8.01 33.72
C ALA A 676 11.67 7.51 32.34
N ALA A 677 12.94 7.17 32.14
CA ALA A 677 13.40 6.75 30.84
C ALA A 677 14.57 5.78 30.90
N LYS A 678 14.76 5.04 29.82
CA LYS A 678 15.91 4.16 29.60
C LYS A 678 16.41 4.32 28.17
N THR A 679 17.69 4.60 28.03
CA THR A 679 18.38 4.61 26.73
C THR A 679 18.73 3.21 26.29
N GLY A 680 18.67 2.96 24.99
CA GLY A 680 19.10 1.75 24.33
C GLY A 680 20.13 2.04 23.25
N THR A 681 21.05 1.12 23.07
CA THR A 681 21.97 1.08 21.94
C THR A 681 22.10 -0.36 21.54
N ALA A 682 21.58 -0.69 20.36
CA ALA A 682 21.70 -2.01 19.78
C ALA A 682 22.78 -2.00 18.72
N GLN A 683 23.58 -3.04 18.65
CA GLN A 683 24.57 -3.22 17.58
C GLN A 683 23.88 -3.79 16.34
N THR A 684 24.32 -3.38 15.17
CA THR A 684 23.98 -4.05 13.92
C THR A 684 25.01 -5.14 13.62
N TYR A 685 24.62 -6.17 12.85
CA TYR A 685 25.44 -7.33 12.59
C TYR A 685 25.67 -7.51 11.07
N LYS A 686 26.88 -7.99 10.72
CA LYS A 686 27.21 -8.47 9.39
C LYS A 686 27.80 -9.87 9.49
N TYR A 687 27.21 -10.83 8.79
CA TYR A 687 27.68 -12.23 8.82
C TYR A 687 27.84 -12.79 10.24
N ASN A 688 26.87 -12.52 11.13
CA ASN A 688 26.88 -12.89 12.54
C ASN A 688 28.03 -12.27 13.39
N GLN A 689 28.69 -11.23 12.88
CA GLN A 689 29.68 -10.45 13.64
C GLN A 689 29.09 -9.07 13.93
N ALA A 690 29.11 -8.70 15.21
CA ALA A 690 28.73 -7.37 15.65
C ALA A 690 29.63 -6.30 15.00
N LEU A 691 29.00 -5.30 14.41
CA LEU A 691 29.71 -4.15 13.85
C LEU A 691 30.07 -3.17 14.96
N THR A 692 31.21 -2.53 14.84
CA THR A 692 31.70 -1.53 15.81
C THR A 692 32.08 -0.25 15.08
N GLY A 693 31.74 0.90 15.64
CA GLY A 693 32.04 2.21 15.08
C GLY A 693 30.80 3.11 14.95
N LEU A 694 31.00 4.31 14.45
CA LEU A 694 29.91 5.26 14.20
C LEU A 694 28.97 4.70 13.12
N GLY A 695 27.67 4.82 13.33
CA GLY A 695 26.62 4.40 12.38
C GLY A 695 26.31 2.89 12.38
N THR A 696 26.91 2.11 13.30
CA THR A 696 26.64 0.66 13.43
C THR A 696 25.57 0.34 14.47
N THR A 697 24.87 1.34 14.97
CA THR A 697 23.96 1.18 16.11
C THR A 697 22.58 1.75 15.81
N ILE A 698 21.58 1.07 16.36
CA ILE A 698 20.24 1.63 16.53
C ILE A 698 20.21 2.26 17.92
N VAL A 699 20.01 3.56 17.98
CA VAL A 699 19.86 4.29 19.25
C VAL A 699 18.39 4.43 19.54
N SER A 700 17.98 4.12 20.76
CA SER A 700 16.62 4.21 21.21
C SER A 700 16.52 4.82 22.61
N ILE A 701 15.36 5.40 22.92
CA ILE A 701 14.98 5.83 24.26
C ILE A 701 13.50 5.49 24.44
N ALA A 702 13.15 4.93 25.57
CA ALA A 702 11.77 4.61 25.93
C ALA A 702 11.53 5.03 27.39
#